data_f2374edc488124e42fbc61653e2ebf13
#
_entry.id   f2374edc488124e42fbc61653e2ebf13
#
_cell.length_a   1.000
_cell.length_b   1.000
_cell.length_c   1.000
_cell.angle_alpha   90.00
_cell.angle_beta   90.00
_cell.angle_gamma   90.00
#
_symmetry.space_group_name_H-M   'P 1'
#
loop_
_entity.id
_entity.type
_entity.pdbx_description
1 polymer ?
#
loop_
_entity_poly.entity_id
_entity_poly.type
_entity_poly.pdbx_seq_one_letter_code
_entity_poly.pdbx_strand_id
1 'polypeptide(L)'
;MELIVLLAVVVAILTMAAARLHYQENITDFLPADEEYRESMELYEQLNEASRIVIIFEGASPDSLCEAVDLFTEQAVASGLNEGRLTSEVDVSAFVERLRFVHAHAPLFLTDSDYQRMDTLFTPEGFRKALAKDKQLLSMPGSGILRDILSSDPLRMFPLSAGASGQYAAASAAFTSHDGYMMTADKTQAFAFYDSPYGSTESRRNAALIDSLQTIVNQTKESFEGMNIRLLGSPVIAVENARRIKRDSLMAIGASIVLITLLLLYSFPHKRDIALIAFSVGFGWLCGMAMLTICVGEVSVIVLGIGSVIIGLAVNYPLHLLVHQRYTTTVRQTLKEVLSPLLIGNITTVGAFLALLPIQATAMRDLGIFAAAMLLGTILFCVIFLPHMMSAKKTPLREIHLPKMSGSFANGLRSNSIRIQHALAALVVLLSLGFGVVLFVNRNESRFDSNLSHLNYMTAQQRTDFMRFEALNSATEGHAGDLFLASSAKEELARRIALWNNWWQGKDRNQLLADFRAAAQEEGFRPDVFTPFEESITKTYTTDVPLDKCFPGKLDIGTLNSRIATNLSDNFDYLGLVCSLIVFVFLCLSFRSLRLAVIAFVPMAVSWLWILGIMQMIGIQFNIVNIILATFLFGQGDDYTIFVLEGALHEQRTGEPMLPQFRQSILLSALIMLITLGVLLMARHPAMHSLGAVTLIGMSCVVFMAWVLPPLLLRITTTNKHKNQKI
;
A
#
# COMPACT_ATOMS: atom_id res chain seq x y z
N MET A 1 35.98 22.58 25.01
CA MET A 1 35.09 23.68 24.69
C MET A 1 34.78 23.71 23.19
N GLU A 2 35.78 23.64 22.31
CA GLU A 2 35.64 23.63 20.84
C GLU A 2 34.68 22.56 20.30
N LEU A 3 34.79 21.33 20.79
CA LEU A 3 33.96 20.19 20.33
C LEU A 3 32.46 20.40 20.68
N ILE A 4 32.16 21.05 21.83
CA ILE A 4 30.77 21.33 22.25
C ILE A 4 30.19 22.46 21.37
N VAL A 5 31.02 23.48 21.08
CA VAL A 5 30.62 24.57 20.18
C VAL A 5 30.37 24.03 18.77
N LEU A 6 31.25 23.18 18.27
CA LEU A 6 31.08 22.51 16.98
C LEU A 6 29.77 21.71 16.93
N LEU A 7 29.48 20.90 17.97
CA LEU A 7 28.24 20.14 18.07
C LEU A 7 27.03 21.06 18.06
N ALA A 8 27.04 22.15 18.83
CA ALA A 8 25.94 23.10 18.88
C ALA A 8 25.67 23.75 17.52
N VAL A 9 26.72 24.13 16.78
CA VAL A 9 26.61 24.72 15.44
C VAL A 9 26.04 23.70 14.47
N VAL A 10 26.53 22.48 14.46
CA VAL A 10 26.02 21.41 13.58
C VAL A 10 24.55 21.11 13.88
N VAL A 11 24.17 20.98 15.14
CA VAL A 11 22.78 20.75 15.55
C VAL A 11 21.89 21.91 15.11
N ALA A 12 22.33 23.17 15.23
CA ALA A 12 21.57 24.33 14.79
C ALA A 12 21.33 24.30 13.26
N ILE A 13 22.37 23.98 12.46
CA ILE A 13 22.25 23.86 11.00
C ILE A 13 21.29 22.74 10.61
N LEU A 14 21.42 21.56 11.22
CA LEU A 14 20.54 20.42 10.96
C LEU A 14 19.08 20.72 11.34
N THR A 15 18.86 21.42 12.47
CA THR A 15 17.52 21.82 12.90
C THR A 15 16.90 22.83 11.94
N MET A 16 17.66 23.81 11.46
CA MET A 16 17.20 24.76 10.44
C MET A 16 16.86 24.07 9.11
N ALA A 17 17.66 23.08 8.70
CA ALA A 17 17.36 22.29 7.52
C ALA A 17 16.07 21.48 7.73
N ALA A 18 15.99 20.72 8.81
CA ALA A 18 14.83 19.87 9.12
C ALA A 18 13.51 20.66 9.25
N ALA A 19 13.55 21.92 9.72
CA ALA A 19 12.38 22.77 9.86
C ALA A 19 11.73 23.19 8.52
N ARG A 20 12.42 22.99 7.39
CA ARG A 20 11.91 23.30 6.04
C ARG A 20 11.23 22.11 5.36
N LEU A 21 11.20 20.94 5.99
CA LEU A 21 10.59 19.74 5.44
C LEU A 21 9.06 19.87 5.43
N HIS A 22 8.45 19.59 4.30
CA HIS A 22 7.01 19.53 4.16
C HIS A 22 6.51 18.09 4.32
N TYR A 23 5.33 17.93 4.90
CA TYR A 23 4.75 16.63 5.18
C TYR A 23 3.56 16.37 4.26
N GLN A 24 3.56 15.24 3.59
CA GLN A 24 2.43 14.73 2.79
C GLN A 24 1.81 13.52 3.50
N GLU A 25 0.52 13.31 3.26
CA GLU A 25 -0.23 12.20 3.86
C GLU A 25 -0.87 11.40 2.73
N ASN A 26 -0.04 10.67 1.95
CA ASN A 26 -0.49 9.92 0.79
C ASN A 26 0.07 8.49 0.80
N ILE A 27 -0.83 7.48 0.81
CA ILE A 27 -0.43 6.07 0.75
C ILE A 27 -0.02 5.65 -0.67
N THR A 28 -0.46 6.39 -1.69
CA THR A 28 -0.10 6.10 -3.09
C THR A 28 1.39 6.29 -3.37
N ASP A 29 2.13 7.00 -2.49
CA ASP A 29 3.58 7.15 -2.57
C ASP A 29 4.34 5.82 -2.46
N PHE A 30 3.68 4.76 -1.96
CA PHE A 30 4.22 3.39 -1.95
C PHE A 30 3.98 2.64 -3.27
N LEU A 31 3.11 3.17 -4.14
CA LEU A 31 2.84 2.55 -5.43
C LEU A 31 3.98 2.79 -6.42
N PRO A 32 4.21 1.87 -7.36
CA PRO A 32 5.21 2.08 -8.40
C PRO A 32 4.85 3.31 -9.23
N ALA A 33 5.79 4.23 -9.41
CA ALA A 33 5.63 5.43 -10.21
C ALA A 33 6.23 5.24 -11.61
N ASP A 34 5.92 4.11 -12.30
CA ASP A 34 6.25 3.97 -13.70
C ASP A 34 5.41 4.94 -14.54
N GLU A 35 5.90 5.30 -15.73
CA GLU A 35 5.30 6.34 -16.58
C GLU A 35 3.88 5.93 -16.99
N GLU A 36 3.66 4.67 -17.29
CA GLU A 36 2.37 4.12 -17.72
C GLU A 36 1.34 4.07 -16.56
N TYR A 37 1.81 3.79 -15.33
CA TYR A 37 0.97 3.88 -14.13
C TYR A 37 0.57 5.32 -13.84
N ARG A 38 1.52 6.27 -13.99
CA ARG A 38 1.24 7.70 -13.81
C ARG A 38 0.23 8.22 -14.82
N GLU A 39 0.40 7.88 -16.10
CA GLU A 39 -0.58 8.21 -17.14
C GLU A 39 -1.96 7.64 -16.84
N SER A 40 -2.02 6.39 -16.38
CA SER A 40 -3.28 5.74 -15.99
C SER A 40 -3.93 6.41 -14.78
N MET A 41 -3.13 6.84 -13.80
CA MET A 41 -3.62 7.57 -12.62
C MET A 41 -4.01 9.01 -12.93
N GLU A 42 -3.28 9.70 -13.80
CA GLU A 42 -3.65 11.03 -14.29
C GLU A 42 -4.96 10.99 -15.09
N LEU A 43 -5.13 9.98 -15.94
CA LEU A 43 -6.41 9.70 -16.59
C LEU A 43 -7.52 9.43 -15.57
N TYR A 44 -7.27 8.61 -14.57
CA TYR A 44 -8.23 8.32 -13.50
C TYR A 44 -8.59 9.56 -12.69
N GLU A 45 -7.63 10.44 -12.40
CA GLU A 45 -7.86 11.70 -11.71
C GLU A 45 -8.61 12.74 -12.57
N GLN A 46 -8.39 12.73 -13.89
CA GLN A 46 -9.15 13.56 -14.83
C GLN A 46 -10.62 13.11 -14.96
N LEU A 47 -10.90 11.86 -14.58
CA LEU A 47 -12.27 11.36 -14.52
C LEU A 47 -12.93 11.90 -13.24
N ASN A 48 -14.00 12.66 -13.38
CA ASN A 48 -14.74 13.23 -12.25
C ASN A 48 -15.20 12.20 -11.22
N GLU A 49 -15.23 10.91 -11.58
CA GLU A 49 -15.60 9.81 -10.68
C GLU A 49 -14.57 9.57 -9.58
N ALA A 50 -13.28 9.79 -9.86
CA ALA A 50 -12.21 9.65 -8.86
C ALA A 50 -12.33 10.70 -7.75
N SER A 51 -12.85 11.88 -8.07
CA SER A 51 -13.01 13.00 -7.14
C SER A 51 -14.43 13.08 -6.54
N ARG A 52 -15.31 12.13 -6.87
CA ARG A 52 -16.71 12.14 -6.42
C ARG A 52 -16.84 11.71 -4.97
N ILE A 53 -17.57 12.53 -4.21
CA ILE A 53 -18.04 12.25 -2.86
C ILE A 53 -19.51 11.89 -2.94
N VAL A 54 -19.87 10.71 -2.45
CA VAL A 54 -21.25 10.21 -2.39
C VAL A 54 -21.79 10.49 -1.00
N ILE A 55 -22.90 11.18 -0.93
CA ILE A 55 -23.64 11.43 0.31
C ILE A 55 -24.80 10.44 0.33
N ILE A 56 -24.78 9.53 1.29
CA ILE A 56 -25.79 8.47 1.46
C ILE A 56 -26.72 8.88 2.59
N PHE A 57 -27.98 9.04 2.28
CA PHE A 57 -29.06 9.29 3.23
C PHE A 57 -29.81 7.97 3.45
N GLU A 58 -29.96 7.53 4.68
CA GLU A 58 -30.66 6.30 5.04
C GLU A 58 -31.70 6.60 6.11
N GLY A 59 -32.97 6.24 5.83
CA GLY A 59 -34.07 6.56 6.70
C GLY A 59 -35.32 5.70 6.40
N ALA A 60 -36.36 5.89 7.18
CA ALA A 60 -37.56 5.05 7.15
C ALA A 60 -38.59 5.45 6.07
N SER A 61 -38.63 6.71 5.64
CA SER A 61 -39.62 7.25 4.68
C SER A 61 -38.91 7.85 3.47
N PRO A 62 -39.36 7.50 2.23
CA PRO A 62 -38.83 8.10 1.02
C PRO A 62 -39.00 9.63 0.97
N ASP A 63 -40.15 10.16 1.44
CA ASP A 63 -40.44 11.60 1.43
C ASP A 63 -39.48 12.34 2.38
N SER A 64 -39.23 11.79 3.59
CA SER A 64 -38.25 12.37 4.52
C SER A 64 -36.82 12.33 3.99
N LEU A 65 -36.50 11.35 3.14
CA LEU A 65 -35.20 11.29 2.47
C LEU A 65 -35.05 12.43 1.45
N CYS A 66 -36.12 12.73 0.66
CA CYS A 66 -36.14 13.86 -0.27
C CYS A 66 -35.95 15.19 0.48
N GLU A 67 -36.74 15.42 1.54
CA GLU A 67 -36.62 16.62 2.38
C GLU A 67 -35.21 16.79 2.99
N ALA A 68 -34.58 15.69 3.40
CA ALA A 68 -33.25 15.74 3.94
C ALA A 68 -32.18 16.04 2.88
N VAL A 69 -32.34 15.54 1.66
CA VAL A 69 -31.47 15.88 0.51
C VAL A 69 -31.60 17.36 0.17
N ASP A 70 -32.83 17.91 0.17
CA ASP A 70 -33.08 19.32 -0.10
C ASP A 70 -32.41 20.21 0.97
N LEU A 71 -32.66 19.91 2.26
CA LEU A 71 -32.06 20.67 3.36
C LEU A 71 -30.51 20.60 3.31
N PHE A 72 -29.97 19.43 3.03
CA PHE A 72 -28.52 19.27 2.87
C PHE A 72 -28.01 20.14 1.73
N THR A 73 -28.68 20.12 0.57
CA THR A 73 -28.31 20.89 -0.62
C THR A 73 -28.36 22.39 -0.34
N GLU A 74 -29.44 22.88 0.31
CA GLU A 74 -29.56 24.27 0.72
C GLU A 74 -28.43 24.71 1.67
N GLN A 75 -28.18 23.91 2.69
CA GLN A 75 -27.11 24.18 3.65
C GLN A 75 -25.71 24.14 3.00
N ALA A 76 -25.48 23.21 2.04
CA ALA A 76 -24.24 23.09 1.31
C ALA A 76 -23.96 24.36 0.47
N VAL A 77 -24.96 24.85 -0.26
CA VAL A 77 -24.86 26.07 -1.05
C VAL A 77 -24.70 27.30 -0.14
N ALA A 78 -25.46 27.38 0.95
CA ALA A 78 -25.34 28.46 1.95
C ALA A 78 -23.95 28.50 2.62
N SER A 79 -23.29 27.35 2.75
CA SER A 79 -21.93 27.22 3.29
C SER A 79 -20.83 27.56 2.28
N GLY A 80 -21.19 27.97 1.06
CA GLY A 80 -20.27 28.39 0.01
C GLY A 80 -19.72 27.25 -0.85
N LEU A 81 -20.33 26.06 -0.79
CA LEU A 81 -20.01 24.98 -1.72
C LEU A 81 -20.60 25.30 -3.10
N ASN A 82 -19.85 24.97 -4.15
CA ASN A 82 -20.27 25.26 -5.53
C ASN A 82 -21.47 24.38 -5.92
N GLU A 83 -22.62 25.00 -6.12
CA GLU A 83 -23.85 24.31 -6.50
C GLU A 83 -23.71 23.50 -7.81
N GLY A 84 -22.94 23.99 -8.79
CA GLY A 84 -22.71 23.29 -10.06
C GLY A 84 -21.86 21.99 -9.92
N ARG A 85 -21.37 21.67 -8.70
CA ARG A 85 -20.66 20.42 -8.38
C ARG A 85 -21.48 19.48 -7.51
N LEU A 86 -22.64 19.93 -7.04
CA LEU A 86 -23.56 19.13 -6.25
C LEU A 86 -24.67 18.61 -7.18
N THR A 87 -24.84 17.30 -7.23
CA THR A 87 -25.88 16.64 -8.01
C THR A 87 -26.73 15.78 -7.07
N SER A 88 -27.97 16.14 -6.90
CA SER A 88 -28.95 15.41 -6.06
C SER A 88 -30.08 14.79 -6.89
N GLU A 89 -30.31 15.31 -8.07
CA GLU A 89 -31.34 14.85 -8.98
C GLU A 89 -30.79 14.03 -10.14
N VAL A 90 -31.60 13.15 -10.69
CA VAL A 90 -31.25 12.36 -11.87
C VAL A 90 -31.27 13.26 -13.11
N ASP A 91 -30.11 13.56 -13.67
CA ASP A 91 -30.00 14.31 -14.92
C ASP A 91 -30.34 13.41 -16.12
N VAL A 92 -31.62 13.40 -16.46
CA VAL A 92 -32.17 12.66 -17.62
C VAL A 92 -31.56 13.18 -18.93
N SER A 93 -31.21 14.47 -19.01
CA SER A 93 -30.64 15.07 -20.22
C SER A 93 -29.24 14.58 -20.51
N ALA A 94 -28.39 14.49 -19.49
CA ALA A 94 -27.06 13.91 -19.60
C ALA A 94 -27.08 12.42 -19.98
N PHE A 95 -28.06 11.67 -19.48
CA PHE A 95 -28.28 10.27 -19.87
C PHE A 95 -28.62 10.13 -21.35
N VAL A 96 -29.59 10.94 -21.84
CA VAL A 96 -29.99 10.96 -23.27
C VAL A 96 -28.80 11.36 -24.15
N GLU A 97 -28.01 12.33 -23.73
CA GLU A 97 -26.85 12.79 -24.48
C GLU A 97 -25.74 11.69 -24.59
N ARG A 98 -25.52 10.95 -23.51
CA ARG A 98 -24.62 9.75 -23.52
C ARG A 98 -25.14 8.68 -24.47
N LEU A 99 -26.46 8.39 -24.47
CA LEU A 99 -27.04 7.43 -25.41
C LEU A 99 -26.89 7.88 -26.86
N ARG A 100 -27.11 9.16 -27.16
CA ARG A 100 -26.87 9.71 -28.48
C ARG A 100 -25.43 9.54 -28.94
N PHE A 101 -24.48 9.74 -28.02
CA PHE A 101 -23.07 9.51 -28.33
C PHE A 101 -22.79 8.04 -28.66
N VAL A 102 -23.29 7.08 -27.86
CA VAL A 102 -23.19 5.65 -28.11
C VAL A 102 -23.72 5.31 -29.52
N HIS A 103 -24.89 5.79 -29.86
CA HIS A 103 -25.49 5.53 -31.17
C HIS A 103 -24.72 6.19 -32.32
N ALA A 104 -24.19 7.40 -32.10
CA ALA A 104 -23.38 8.09 -33.11
C ALA A 104 -22.01 7.43 -33.35
N HIS A 105 -21.57 6.56 -32.43
CA HIS A 105 -20.29 5.85 -32.49
C HIS A 105 -20.49 4.33 -32.35
N ALA A 106 -21.55 3.82 -32.96
CA ALA A 106 -21.99 2.43 -32.88
C ALA A 106 -20.90 1.36 -32.92
N PRO A 107 -19.93 1.37 -33.88
CA PRO A 107 -18.93 0.30 -33.97
C PRO A 107 -18.05 0.15 -32.74
N LEU A 108 -17.89 1.22 -31.93
CA LEU A 108 -17.00 1.21 -30.77
C LEU A 108 -17.61 0.43 -29.60
N PHE A 109 -18.92 0.25 -29.59
CA PHE A 109 -19.68 -0.35 -28.49
C PHE A 109 -20.27 -1.73 -28.80
N LEU A 110 -20.20 -2.19 -30.06
CA LEU A 110 -20.69 -3.50 -30.49
C LEU A 110 -19.66 -4.58 -30.18
N THR A 111 -20.15 -5.72 -29.66
CA THR A 111 -19.38 -6.93 -29.39
C THR A 111 -19.52 -7.94 -30.51
N ASP A 112 -18.68 -9.00 -30.54
CA ASP A 112 -18.77 -10.07 -31.54
C ASP A 112 -20.14 -10.78 -31.51
N SER A 113 -20.77 -10.90 -30.34
CA SER A 113 -22.12 -11.46 -30.19
C SER A 113 -23.21 -10.54 -30.77
N ASP A 114 -22.99 -9.22 -30.76
CA ASP A 114 -23.93 -8.25 -31.31
C ASP A 114 -23.95 -8.34 -32.84
N TYR A 115 -22.81 -8.55 -33.47
CA TYR A 115 -22.74 -8.75 -34.94
C TYR A 115 -23.48 -10.01 -35.39
N GLN A 116 -23.43 -11.12 -34.62
CA GLN A 116 -24.21 -12.31 -34.93
C GLN A 116 -25.73 -12.03 -34.85
N ARG A 117 -26.16 -11.22 -33.88
CA ARG A 117 -27.55 -10.81 -33.75
C ARG A 117 -27.99 -9.85 -34.87
N MET A 118 -27.10 -8.95 -35.26
CA MET A 118 -27.35 -8.01 -36.36
C MET A 118 -27.69 -8.72 -37.69
N ASP A 119 -27.13 -9.92 -37.93
CA ASP A 119 -27.46 -10.71 -39.13
C ASP A 119 -28.96 -11.08 -39.17
N THR A 120 -29.62 -11.22 -38.04
CA THR A 120 -31.06 -11.47 -37.96
C THR A 120 -31.89 -10.21 -37.96
N LEU A 121 -31.35 -9.12 -37.39
CA LEU A 121 -32.03 -7.82 -37.30
C LEU A 121 -32.07 -7.08 -38.64
N PHE A 122 -30.97 -7.17 -39.45
CA PHE A 122 -30.85 -6.53 -40.74
C PHE A 122 -31.46 -7.35 -41.86
N THR A 123 -32.74 -7.74 -41.66
CA THR A 123 -33.57 -8.44 -42.63
C THR A 123 -34.92 -7.75 -42.73
N PRO A 124 -35.66 -7.85 -43.88
CA PRO A 124 -37.00 -7.24 -44.00
C PRO A 124 -37.96 -7.69 -42.90
N GLU A 125 -37.88 -8.92 -42.46
CA GLU A 125 -38.70 -9.45 -41.36
C GLU A 125 -38.26 -8.90 -40.00
N GLY A 126 -36.94 -8.79 -39.78
CA GLY A 126 -36.33 -8.20 -38.57
C GLY A 126 -36.76 -6.73 -38.42
N PHE A 127 -36.72 -5.97 -39.51
CA PHE A 127 -37.16 -4.57 -39.52
C PHE A 127 -38.64 -4.43 -39.13
N ARG A 128 -39.53 -5.19 -39.73
CA ARG A 128 -40.97 -5.13 -39.39
C ARG A 128 -41.22 -5.48 -37.93
N LYS A 129 -40.58 -6.55 -37.44
CA LYS A 129 -40.74 -7.01 -36.05
C LYS A 129 -40.25 -5.96 -35.05
N ALA A 130 -39.11 -5.33 -35.30
CA ALA A 130 -38.55 -4.31 -34.45
C ALA A 130 -39.44 -3.07 -34.43
N LEU A 131 -39.81 -2.55 -35.59
CA LEU A 131 -40.65 -1.34 -35.75
C LEU A 131 -42.07 -1.51 -35.19
N ALA A 132 -42.70 -2.66 -35.35
CA ALA A 132 -44.01 -2.94 -34.73
C ALA A 132 -43.89 -2.88 -33.19
N LYS A 133 -42.80 -3.39 -32.61
CA LYS A 133 -42.58 -3.30 -31.17
C LYS A 133 -42.29 -1.86 -30.71
N ASP A 134 -41.59 -1.08 -31.52
CA ASP A 134 -41.32 0.34 -31.24
C ASP A 134 -42.62 1.17 -31.25
N LYS A 135 -43.47 0.93 -32.18
CA LYS A 135 -44.80 1.53 -32.23
C LYS A 135 -45.61 1.26 -30.98
N GLN A 136 -45.58 0.03 -30.50
CA GLN A 136 -46.22 -0.36 -29.24
C GLN A 136 -45.63 0.37 -28.03
N LEU A 137 -44.31 0.48 -27.92
CA LEU A 137 -43.65 1.19 -26.85
C LEU A 137 -43.91 2.69 -26.87
N LEU A 138 -43.90 3.30 -28.05
CA LEU A 138 -44.21 4.74 -28.22
C LEU A 138 -45.67 5.10 -27.94
N SER A 139 -46.55 4.13 -27.97
CA SER A 139 -47.95 4.33 -27.60
C SER A 139 -48.23 4.34 -26.10
N MET A 140 -47.23 4.02 -25.25
CA MET A 140 -47.39 4.02 -23.80
C MET A 140 -47.28 5.44 -23.24
N PRO A 141 -48.06 5.78 -22.17
CA PRO A 141 -47.94 7.06 -21.49
C PRO A 141 -46.49 7.24 -20.94
N GLY A 142 -45.91 8.43 -21.12
CA GLY A 142 -44.54 8.73 -20.64
C GLY A 142 -43.41 8.37 -21.62
N SER A 143 -43.70 7.98 -22.86
CA SER A 143 -42.74 7.53 -23.87
C SER A 143 -41.82 8.60 -24.46
N GLY A 144 -41.83 9.84 -23.96
CA GLY A 144 -41.02 10.95 -24.50
C GLY A 144 -39.52 10.64 -24.66
N ILE A 145 -38.91 10.10 -23.61
CA ILE A 145 -37.49 9.71 -23.60
C ILE A 145 -37.22 8.53 -24.54
N LEU A 146 -38.14 7.55 -24.57
CA LEU A 146 -38.06 6.38 -25.45
C LEU A 146 -38.06 6.78 -26.93
N ARG A 147 -38.70 7.89 -27.29
CA ARG A 147 -38.74 8.39 -28.67
C ARG A 147 -37.35 8.71 -29.20
N ASP A 148 -36.55 9.42 -28.43
CA ASP A 148 -35.18 9.81 -28.83
C ASP A 148 -34.28 8.60 -28.93
N ILE A 149 -34.40 7.63 -28.01
CA ILE A 149 -33.66 6.38 -28.01
C ILE A 149 -34.01 5.53 -29.24
N LEU A 150 -35.30 5.30 -29.45
CA LEU A 150 -35.79 4.46 -30.56
C LEU A 150 -35.55 5.11 -31.91
N SER A 151 -35.50 6.44 -32.02
CA SER A 151 -35.14 7.13 -33.25
C SER A 151 -33.67 6.91 -33.64
N SER A 152 -32.81 6.71 -32.65
CA SER A 152 -31.37 6.49 -32.84
C SER A 152 -30.99 4.99 -32.98
N ASP A 153 -31.78 4.08 -32.37
CA ASP A 153 -31.57 2.63 -32.44
C ASP A 153 -32.89 1.86 -32.51
N PRO A 154 -33.63 1.95 -33.65
CA PRO A 154 -34.89 1.27 -33.82
C PRO A 154 -34.75 -0.25 -33.87
N LEU A 155 -33.60 -0.76 -34.22
CA LEU A 155 -33.32 -2.19 -34.29
C LEU A 155 -32.80 -2.76 -32.96
N ARG A 156 -32.51 -1.90 -31.98
CA ARG A 156 -31.91 -2.29 -30.72
C ARG A 156 -30.63 -3.08 -30.95
N MET A 157 -29.77 -2.55 -31.81
CA MET A 157 -28.45 -3.09 -32.11
C MET A 157 -27.58 -3.10 -30.86
N PHE A 158 -27.74 -2.03 -30.06
CA PHE A 158 -27.05 -1.95 -28.80
C PHE A 158 -27.72 -2.80 -27.74
N PRO A 159 -26.92 -3.35 -26.85
CA PRO A 159 -27.38 -4.24 -25.78
C PRO A 159 -28.22 -3.58 -24.69
N LEU A 160 -28.76 -2.36 -24.91
CA LEU A 160 -29.97 -1.97 -24.18
C LEU A 160 -31.02 -3.10 -24.18
N SER A 161 -30.83 -4.07 -25.06
CA SER A 161 -31.78 -5.16 -25.28
C SER A 161 -31.33 -6.56 -24.87
N ALA A 162 -30.05 -6.93 -24.69
CA ALA A 162 -29.73 -8.35 -24.44
C ALA A 162 -28.67 -8.64 -23.37
N GLY A 163 -27.66 -7.82 -23.21
CA GLY A 163 -26.69 -7.92 -22.11
C GLY A 163 -26.82 -6.76 -21.17
N ALA A 164 -27.18 -5.57 -21.69
CA ALA A 164 -27.57 -4.44 -20.87
C ALA A 164 -29.03 -4.49 -20.42
N SER A 165 -29.94 -5.27 -21.01
CA SER A 165 -31.26 -5.45 -20.36
C SER A 165 -31.16 -6.26 -19.07
N GLY A 166 -30.16 -7.14 -18.94
CA GLY A 166 -29.80 -7.72 -17.64
C GLY A 166 -29.12 -6.69 -16.73
N GLN A 167 -28.27 -5.84 -17.26
CA GLN A 167 -27.53 -4.82 -16.48
C GLN A 167 -28.34 -3.53 -16.28
N TYR A 168 -29.11 -3.06 -17.28
CA TYR A 168 -30.09 -1.97 -17.07
C TYR A 168 -31.31 -2.44 -16.29
N ALA A 169 -31.74 -3.70 -16.43
CA ALA A 169 -32.72 -4.27 -15.52
C ALA A 169 -32.13 -4.46 -14.12
N ALA A 170 -30.87 -4.78 -13.99
CA ALA A 170 -30.19 -4.81 -12.70
C ALA A 170 -29.90 -3.40 -12.16
N ALA A 171 -29.57 -2.42 -13.00
CA ALA A 171 -29.41 -1.03 -12.60
C ALA A 171 -30.75 -0.37 -12.25
N SER A 172 -31.79 -0.57 -13.07
CA SER A 172 -33.16 -0.14 -12.76
C SER A 172 -33.79 -1.01 -11.65
N ALA A 173 -33.26 -2.19 -11.36
CA ALA A 173 -33.60 -2.98 -10.20
C ALA A 173 -32.83 -2.55 -8.94
N ALA A 174 -31.66 -1.94 -9.10
CA ALA A 174 -30.82 -1.45 -8.01
C ALA A 174 -31.16 -0.02 -7.59
N PHE A 175 -31.48 0.85 -8.58
CA PHE A 175 -31.78 2.25 -8.36
C PHE A 175 -33.17 2.58 -8.95
N THR A 176 -33.88 3.45 -8.26
CA THR A 176 -35.16 4.03 -8.71
C THR A 176 -35.15 5.54 -8.52
N SER A 177 -36.01 6.26 -9.26
CA SER A 177 -36.25 7.68 -9.00
C SER A 177 -37.53 7.84 -8.18
N HIS A 178 -37.49 8.70 -7.18
CA HIS A 178 -38.61 9.14 -6.41
C HIS A 178 -38.59 10.66 -6.33
N ASP A 179 -39.57 11.33 -6.88
CA ASP A 179 -39.64 12.80 -6.99
C ASP A 179 -38.38 13.47 -7.59
N GLY A 180 -37.72 12.79 -8.54
CA GLY A 180 -36.50 13.28 -9.19
C GLY A 180 -35.19 12.83 -8.51
N TYR A 181 -35.20 12.38 -7.26
CA TYR A 181 -34.04 11.95 -6.51
C TYR A 181 -33.68 10.51 -6.81
N MET A 182 -32.37 10.23 -6.80
CA MET A 182 -31.85 8.87 -6.95
C MET A 182 -31.96 8.10 -5.62
N MET A 183 -32.66 6.98 -5.64
CA MET A 183 -32.83 6.09 -4.49
C MET A 183 -32.50 4.64 -4.83
N THR A 184 -32.25 3.83 -3.81
CA THR A 184 -32.23 2.36 -3.96
C THR A 184 -33.64 1.86 -4.35
N ALA A 185 -33.70 0.67 -4.98
CA ALA A 185 -34.98 0.09 -5.43
C ALA A 185 -35.98 -0.13 -4.29
N ASP A 186 -35.47 -0.42 -3.08
CA ASP A 186 -36.23 -0.57 -1.83
C ASP A 186 -36.59 0.78 -1.18
N LYS A 187 -36.15 1.89 -1.77
CA LYS A 187 -36.38 3.26 -1.31
C LYS A 187 -35.92 3.54 0.13
N THR A 188 -34.96 2.77 0.63
CA THR A 188 -34.41 2.94 1.98
C THR A 188 -33.21 3.89 2.02
N GLN A 189 -32.59 4.16 0.87
CA GLN A 189 -31.47 5.09 0.75
C GLN A 189 -31.64 6.04 -0.41
N ALA A 190 -31.32 7.33 -0.20
CA ALA A 190 -31.19 8.35 -1.21
C ALA A 190 -29.72 8.78 -1.36
N PHE A 191 -29.37 9.28 -2.53
CA PHE A 191 -27.99 9.65 -2.85
C PHE A 191 -27.92 11.10 -3.36
N ALA A 192 -26.90 11.82 -2.88
CA ALA A 192 -26.42 13.04 -3.51
C ALA A 192 -24.91 12.87 -3.81
N PHE A 193 -24.42 13.60 -4.80
CA PHE A 193 -23.04 13.52 -5.25
C PHE A 193 -22.42 14.90 -5.23
N TYR A 194 -21.20 14.98 -4.73
CA TYR A 194 -20.40 16.21 -4.80
C TYR A 194 -19.08 15.91 -5.48
N ASP A 195 -18.81 16.54 -6.62
CA ASP A 195 -17.56 16.40 -7.34
C ASP A 195 -16.54 17.38 -6.75
N SER A 196 -15.53 16.84 -6.02
CA SER A 196 -14.47 17.64 -5.42
C SER A 196 -13.69 18.42 -6.50
N PRO A 197 -13.37 19.71 -6.28
CA PRO A 197 -12.48 20.46 -7.17
C PRO A 197 -11.02 20.01 -7.09
N TYR A 198 -10.70 19.10 -6.17
CA TYR A 198 -9.37 18.62 -5.91
C TYR A 198 -9.26 17.15 -6.34
N GLY A 199 -8.08 16.74 -6.83
CA GLY A 199 -7.82 15.33 -7.14
C GLY A 199 -8.00 14.42 -5.92
N SER A 200 -8.28 13.15 -6.14
CA SER A 200 -8.48 12.17 -5.07
C SER A 200 -7.28 12.05 -4.13
N THR A 201 -6.09 12.34 -4.63
CA THR A 201 -4.81 12.28 -3.90
C THR A 201 -4.50 13.52 -3.06
N GLU A 202 -5.17 14.66 -3.31
CA GLU A 202 -4.95 15.90 -2.57
C GLU A 202 -5.62 15.90 -1.17
N SER A 203 -5.16 15.02 -0.29
CA SER A 203 -5.76 14.78 1.04
C SER A 203 -5.90 16.03 1.89
N ARG A 204 -4.93 16.99 1.81
CA ARG A 204 -4.97 18.21 2.63
C ARG A 204 -6.12 19.14 2.24
N ARG A 205 -6.34 19.35 0.91
CA ARG A 205 -7.41 20.23 0.41
C ARG A 205 -8.76 19.56 0.58
N ASN A 206 -8.84 18.26 0.29
CA ASN A 206 -10.04 17.47 0.53
C ASN A 206 -10.42 17.40 2.01
N ALA A 207 -9.45 17.44 2.95
CA ALA A 207 -9.76 17.41 4.37
C ALA A 207 -10.63 18.58 4.82
N ALA A 208 -10.35 19.79 4.37
CA ALA A 208 -11.15 20.98 4.69
C ALA A 208 -12.56 20.87 4.09
N LEU A 209 -12.66 20.41 2.84
CA LEU A 209 -13.94 20.17 2.16
C LEU A 209 -14.79 19.13 2.91
N ILE A 210 -14.20 18.00 3.27
CA ILE A 210 -14.88 16.91 3.97
C ILE A 210 -15.31 17.33 5.38
N ASP A 211 -14.52 18.15 6.07
CA ASP A 211 -14.91 18.71 7.37
C ASP A 211 -16.11 19.65 7.24
N SER A 212 -16.18 20.46 6.16
CA SER A 212 -17.33 21.27 5.85
C SER A 212 -18.58 20.42 5.54
N LEU A 213 -18.43 19.43 4.67
CA LEU A 213 -19.51 18.48 4.36
C LEU A 213 -19.98 17.70 5.61
N GLN A 214 -19.04 17.27 6.48
CA GLN A 214 -19.41 16.57 7.71
C GLN A 214 -20.16 17.48 8.69
N THR A 215 -19.84 18.77 8.71
CA THR A 215 -20.56 19.75 9.52
C THR A 215 -22.00 19.89 9.03
N ILE A 216 -22.20 19.99 7.72
CA ILE A 216 -23.52 20.07 7.09
C ILE A 216 -24.30 18.77 7.34
N VAL A 217 -23.66 17.61 7.17
CA VAL A 217 -24.25 16.30 7.50
C VAL A 217 -24.77 16.28 8.95
N ASN A 218 -23.98 16.78 9.90
CA ASN A 218 -24.39 16.80 11.30
C ASN A 218 -25.59 17.75 11.54
N GLN A 219 -25.58 18.92 10.91
CA GLN A 219 -26.69 19.88 10.98
C GLN A 219 -27.98 19.32 10.39
N THR A 220 -27.88 18.66 9.22
CA THR A 220 -29.02 17.98 8.61
C THR A 220 -29.57 16.86 9.49
N LYS A 221 -28.68 16.05 10.11
CA LYS A 221 -29.07 14.99 11.04
C LYS A 221 -29.85 15.50 12.27
N GLU A 222 -29.50 16.67 12.77
CA GLU A 222 -30.19 17.27 13.92
C GLU A 222 -31.67 17.61 13.57
N SER A 223 -32.00 17.84 12.30
CA SER A 223 -33.33 18.15 11.82
C SER A 223 -34.19 16.91 11.54
N PHE A 224 -33.56 15.72 11.38
CA PHE A 224 -34.25 14.47 11.09
C PHE A 224 -33.88 13.36 12.07
N GLU A 225 -34.76 13.13 13.04
CA GLU A 225 -34.52 12.12 14.10
C GLU A 225 -34.51 10.71 13.50
N GLY A 226 -33.46 9.95 13.81
CA GLY A 226 -33.28 8.56 13.32
C GLY A 226 -32.69 8.41 11.90
N MET A 227 -32.43 9.51 11.18
CA MET A 227 -31.80 9.47 9.87
C MET A 227 -30.27 9.29 9.99
N ASN A 228 -29.72 8.42 9.17
CA ASN A 228 -28.28 8.21 9.07
C ASN A 228 -27.75 8.77 7.75
N ILE A 229 -26.89 9.80 7.82
CA ILE A 229 -26.27 10.41 6.65
C ILE A 229 -24.77 10.15 6.71
N ARG A 230 -24.19 9.66 5.63
CA ARG A 230 -22.78 9.25 5.56
C ARG A 230 -22.13 9.76 4.28
N LEU A 231 -20.82 10.03 4.38
CA LEU A 231 -19.98 10.37 3.24
C LEU A 231 -19.18 9.13 2.80
N LEU A 232 -19.12 8.89 1.50
CA LEU A 232 -18.38 7.81 0.87
C LEU A 232 -17.66 8.35 -0.39
N GLY A 233 -16.59 7.71 -0.81
CA GLY A 233 -15.85 8.04 -2.03
C GLY A 233 -14.35 8.11 -1.80
N SER A 234 -13.59 8.06 -2.90
CA SER A 234 -12.12 8.04 -2.83
C SER A 234 -11.52 9.21 -2.05
N PRO A 235 -12.01 10.48 -2.18
CA PRO A 235 -11.49 11.58 -1.38
C PRO A 235 -11.73 11.41 0.12
N VAL A 236 -12.88 10.84 0.52
CA VAL A 236 -13.23 10.60 1.93
C VAL A 236 -12.30 9.54 2.52
N ILE A 237 -12.12 8.42 1.80
CA ILE A 237 -11.24 7.33 2.21
C ILE A 237 -9.78 7.84 2.30
N ALA A 238 -9.32 8.63 1.32
CA ALA A 238 -7.97 9.19 1.32
C ALA A 238 -7.71 10.10 2.53
N VAL A 239 -8.66 10.99 2.86
CA VAL A 239 -8.55 11.87 4.03
C VAL A 239 -8.57 11.10 5.34
N GLU A 240 -9.43 10.09 5.47
CA GLU A 240 -9.47 9.26 6.67
C GLU A 240 -8.21 8.41 6.83
N ASN A 241 -7.69 7.86 5.72
CA ASN A 241 -6.39 7.19 5.71
C ASN A 241 -5.28 8.12 6.19
N ALA A 242 -5.20 9.32 5.63
CA ALA A 242 -4.20 10.33 5.99
C ALA A 242 -4.26 10.68 7.49
N ARG A 243 -5.47 10.94 8.01
CA ARG A 243 -5.69 11.21 9.44
C ARG A 243 -5.31 10.02 10.32
N ARG A 244 -5.64 8.82 9.85
CA ARG A 244 -5.34 7.59 10.58
C ARG A 244 -3.83 7.31 10.61
N ILE A 245 -3.16 7.41 9.46
CA ILE A 245 -1.71 7.29 9.33
C ILE A 245 -1.00 8.24 10.28
N LYS A 246 -1.38 9.52 10.27
CA LYS A 246 -0.80 10.53 11.14
C LYS A 246 -0.94 10.18 12.63
N ARG A 247 -2.15 9.80 13.02
CA ARG A 247 -2.42 9.42 14.42
C ARG A 247 -1.64 8.17 14.82
N ASP A 248 -1.62 7.14 13.99
CA ASP A 248 -0.93 5.89 14.29
C ASP A 248 0.59 6.09 14.26
N SER A 249 1.14 6.93 13.36
CA SER A 249 2.55 7.29 13.31
C SER A 249 2.99 8.04 14.58
N LEU A 250 2.24 9.06 14.99
CA LEU A 250 2.53 9.80 16.23
C LEU A 250 2.43 8.89 17.46
N MET A 251 1.44 8.01 17.49
CA MET A 251 1.29 7.01 18.56
C MET A 251 2.49 6.05 18.56
N ALA A 252 2.90 5.54 17.39
CA ALA A 252 4.02 4.61 17.30
C ALA A 252 5.33 5.25 17.74
N ILE A 253 5.64 6.48 17.30
CA ILE A 253 6.84 7.21 17.72
C ILE A 253 6.79 7.46 19.23
N GLY A 254 5.69 8.03 19.74
CA GLY A 254 5.55 8.36 21.16
C GLY A 254 5.63 7.14 22.07
N ALA A 255 4.89 6.07 21.74
CA ALA A 255 4.90 4.83 22.51
C ALA A 255 6.27 4.14 22.47
N SER A 256 6.94 4.12 21.32
CA SER A 256 8.29 3.57 21.19
C SER A 256 9.27 4.32 22.07
N ILE A 257 9.29 5.65 22.04
CA ILE A 257 10.17 6.47 22.88
C ILE A 257 9.90 6.21 24.38
N VAL A 258 8.64 6.17 24.78
CA VAL A 258 8.27 5.92 26.18
C VAL A 258 8.72 4.51 26.62
N LEU A 259 8.39 3.47 25.86
CA LEU A 259 8.72 2.10 26.22
C LEU A 259 10.23 1.83 26.21
N ILE A 260 10.95 2.35 25.21
CA ILE A 260 12.42 2.29 25.16
C ILE A 260 13.01 2.99 26.39
N THR A 261 12.53 4.19 26.70
CA THR A 261 13.01 4.96 27.86
C THR A 261 12.76 4.20 29.16
N LEU A 262 11.58 3.58 29.33
CA LEU A 262 11.26 2.77 30.51
C LEU A 262 12.19 1.54 30.61
N LEU A 263 12.46 0.85 29.50
CA LEU A 263 13.39 -0.28 29.46
C LEU A 263 14.81 0.16 29.80
N LEU A 264 15.26 1.31 29.27
CA LEU A 264 16.58 1.88 29.56
C LEU A 264 16.68 2.33 31.02
N LEU A 265 15.64 2.96 31.59
CA LEU A 265 15.56 3.33 33.02
C LEU A 265 15.64 2.11 33.94
N TYR A 266 15.04 0.99 33.51
CA TYR A 266 15.14 -0.27 34.24
C TYR A 266 16.56 -0.87 34.17
N SER A 267 17.20 -0.81 32.98
CA SER A 267 18.47 -1.48 32.69
C SER A 267 19.69 -0.68 33.17
N PHE A 268 19.65 0.65 33.00
CA PHE A 268 20.78 1.51 33.29
C PHE A 268 20.64 2.20 34.66
N PRO A 269 21.62 2.07 35.55
CA PRO A 269 21.57 2.72 36.88
C PRO A 269 21.74 4.25 36.81
N HIS A 270 22.37 4.77 35.77
CA HIS A 270 22.67 6.18 35.62
C HIS A 270 21.84 6.84 34.53
N LYS A 271 21.03 7.84 34.89
CA LYS A 271 20.22 8.63 33.96
C LYS A 271 21.04 9.31 32.85
N ARG A 272 22.32 9.62 33.15
CA ARG A 272 23.25 10.20 32.19
C ARG A 272 23.47 9.31 30.96
N ASP A 273 23.62 8.00 31.15
CA ASP A 273 23.81 7.07 30.05
C ASP A 273 22.59 7.04 29.12
N ILE A 274 21.40 7.10 29.71
CA ILE A 274 20.14 7.19 28.97
C ILE A 274 20.06 8.49 28.17
N ALA A 275 20.44 9.62 28.78
CA ALA A 275 20.52 10.90 28.08
C ALA A 275 21.50 10.85 26.91
N LEU A 276 22.67 10.21 27.08
CA LEU A 276 23.64 10.04 26.00
C LEU A 276 23.11 9.22 24.83
N ILE A 277 22.34 8.15 25.12
CA ILE A 277 21.64 7.36 24.09
C ILE A 277 20.64 8.26 23.35
N ALA A 278 19.80 9.01 24.10
CA ALA A 278 18.80 9.89 23.52
C ALA A 278 19.43 10.99 22.64
N PHE A 279 20.52 11.61 23.09
CA PHE A 279 21.27 12.61 22.29
C PHE A 279 21.88 12.01 21.02
N SER A 280 22.45 10.78 21.08
CA SER A 280 23.01 10.12 19.91
C SER A 280 21.95 9.84 18.86
N VAL A 281 20.80 9.31 19.27
CA VAL A 281 19.68 9.00 18.39
C VAL A 281 19.00 10.28 17.87
N GLY A 282 18.83 11.29 18.74
CA GLY A 282 18.29 12.58 18.35
C GLY A 282 19.13 13.30 17.30
N PHE A 283 20.45 13.23 17.42
CA PHE A 283 21.38 13.74 16.41
C PHE A 283 21.22 13.00 15.08
N GLY A 284 21.15 11.67 15.12
CA GLY A 284 20.90 10.85 13.93
C GLY A 284 19.55 11.21 13.27
N TRP A 285 18.49 11.35 14.07
CA TRP A 285 17.18 11.78 13.59
C TRP A 285 17.24 13.12 12.85
N LEU A 286 17.92 14.10 13.42
CA LEU A 286 18.12 15.42 12.78
C LEU A 286 18.90 15.28 11.46
N CYS A 287 19.91 14.42 11.39
CA CYS A 287 20.61 14.12 10.14
C CYS A 287 19.68 13.53 9.08
N GLY A 288 18.83 12.55 9.46
CA GLY A 288 17.83 11.95 8.57
C GLY A 288 16.86 12.97 8.02
N MET A 289 16.28 13.81 8.91
CA MET A 289 15.33 14.87 8.53
C MET A 289 15.98 15.94 7.64
N ALA A 290 17.20 16.37 7.96
CA ALA A 290 17.92 17.34 7.15
C ALA A 290 18.25 16.77 5.75
N MET A 291 18.63 15.49 5.66
CA MET A 291 18.90 14.86 4.37
C MET A 291 17.63 14.74 3.51
N LEU A 292 16.48 14.37 4.10
CA LEU A 292 15.20 14.40 3.41
C LEU A 292 14.87 15.79 2.85
N THR A 293 15.10 16.83 3.65
CA THR A 293 14.87 18.21 3.18
C THR A 293 15.72 18.55 1.98
N ILE A 294 16.99 18.13 1.98
CA ILE A 294 17.95 18.42 0.90
C ILE A 294 17.63 17.64 -0.37
N CYS A 295 17.25 16.35 -0.23
CA CYS A 295 17.09 15.45 -1.35
C CYS A 295 15.67 15.45 -1.94
N VAL A 296 14.65 15.66 -1.12
CA VAL A 296 13.25 15.43 -1.49
C VAL A 296 12.38 16.68 -1.27
N GLY A 297 12.50 17.34 -0.14
CA GLY A 297 11.71 18.54 0.24
C GLY A 297 10.35 18.21 0.85
N GLU A 298 9.69 17.17 0.41
CA GLU A 298 8.39 16.68 0.90
C GLU A 298 8.47 15.20 1.27
N VAL A 299 7.85 14.77 2.35
CA VAL A 299 7.91 13.38 2.82
C VAL A 299 6.55 12.89 3.32
N SER A 300 6.25 11.63 3.03
CA SER A 300 5.05 10.97 3.55
C SER A 300 5.15 10.71 5.05
N VAL A 301 4.08 11.02 5.81
CA VAL A 301 4.02 10.79 7.27
C VAL A 301 4.15 9.31 7.62
N ILE A 302 3.78 8.39 6.71
CA ILE A 302 4.00 6.94 6.88
C ILE A 302 5.50 6.64 7.02
N VAL A 303 6.36 7.28 6.22
CA VAL A 303 7.82 7.11 6.28
C VAL A 303 8.34 7.42 7.68
N LEU A 304 7.83 8.49 8.31
CA LEU A 304 8.17 8.84 9.68
C LEU A 304 7.59 7.86 10.71
N GLY A 305 6.40 7.33 10.46
CA GLY A 305 5.81 6.29 11.28
C GLY A 305 6.66 5.02 11.30
N ILE A 306 7.12 4.58 10.13
CA ILE A 306 8.09 3.48 9.98
C ILE A 306 9.44 3.87 10.60
N GLY A 307 9.79 5.15 10.55
CA GLY A 307 10.97 5.74 11.21
C GLY A 307 11.04 5.45 12.70
N SER A 308 9.90 5.18 13.38
CA SER A 308 9.90 4.75 14.78
C SER A 308 10.68 3.43 14.99
N VAL A 309 10.67 2.54 14.02
CA VAL A 309 11.46 1.30 14.03
C VAL A 309 12.94 1.62 13.85
N ILE A 310 13.28 2.59 12.98
CA ILE A 310 14.66 3.01 12.74
C ILE A 310 15.26 3.67 13.99
N ILE A 311 14.44 4.33 14.83
CA ILE A 311 14.87 4.77 16.17
C ILE A 311 15.37 3.57 16.98
N GLY A 312 14.66 2.45 16.99
CA GLY A 312 15.08 1.22 17.66
C GLY A 312 16.41 0.70 17.13
N LEU A 313 16.63 0.74 15.81
CA LEU A 313 17.91 0.40 15.18
C LEU A 313 19.04 1.33 15.64
N ALA A 314 18.82 2.64 15.60
CA ALA A 314 19.81 3.64 15.93
C ALA A 314 20.27 3.57 17.40
N VAL A 315 19.38 3.18 18.32
CA VAL A 315 19.69 2.98 19.74
C VAL A 315 20.79 1.94 19.93
N ASN A 316 20.92 0.96 19.05
CA ASN A 316 21.92 -0.11 19.17
C ASN A 316 23.34 0.40 19.25
N TYR A 317 23.70 1.42 18.47
CA TYR A 317 25.06 1.92 18.40
C TYR A 317 25.55 2.51 19.71
N PRO A 318 24.92 3.53 20.31
CA PRO A 318 25.31 4.04 21.62
C PRO A 318 25.12 2.99 22.73
N LEU A 319 24.14 2.10 22.60
CA LEU A 319 23.88 1.03 23.57
C LEU A 319 25.08 0.07 23.68
N HIS A 320 25.57 -0.46 22.55
CA HIS A 320 26.72 -1.37 22.55
C HIS A 320 27.96 -0.72 23.13
N LEU A 321 28.23 0.54 22.81
CA LEU A 321 29.36 1.28 23.38
C LEU A 321 29.23 1.46 24.90
N LEU A 322 28.06 1.90 25.39
CA LEU A 322 27.85 2.17 26.81
C LEU A 322 27.77 0.88 27.65
N VAL A 323 27.24 -0.20 27.09
CA VAL A 323 27.24 -1.52 27.75
C VAL A 323 28.66 -2.07 27.86
N HIS A 324 29.43 -2.06 26.76
CA HIS A 324 30.78 -2.60 26.73
C HIS A 324 31.76 -1.79 27.57
N GLN A 325 31.58 -0.45 27.66
CA GLN A 325 32.36 0.42 28.54
C GLN A 325 32.44 -0.07 30.00
N ARG A 326 31.42 -0.78 30.46
CA ARG A 326 31.35 -1.28 31.84
C ARG A 326 32.30 -2.45 32.14
N TYR A 327 32.73 -3.09 31.07
CA TYR A 327 33.65 -4.23 31.16
C TYR A 327 35.11 -3.85 30.83
N THR A 328 35.35 -2.65 30.28
CA THR A 328 36.68 -2.14 29.95
C THR A 328 37.16 -1.12 30.97
N THR A 329 38.47 -0.89 31.00
CA THR A 329 39.09 0.06 31.94
C THR A 329 39.14 1.47 31.39
N THR A 330 39.22 1.64 30.08
CA THR A 330 39.34 2.93 29.39
C THR A 330 38.41 3.03 28.20
N VAL A 331 37.93 4.24 27.87
CA VAL A 331 37.10 4.52 26.69
C VAL A 331 37.85 4.12 25.41
N ARG A 332 39.19 4.31 25.37
CA ARG A 332 40.01 3.91 24.22
C ARG A 332 40.01 2.40 23.98
N GLN A 333 39.98 1.62 25.04
CA GLN A 333 39.87 0.16 24.96
C GLN A 333 38.48 -0.23 24.44
N THR A 334 37.41 0.36 24.97
CA THR A 334 36.04 0.15 24.49
C THR A 334 35.94 0.37 22.99
N LEU A 335 36.43 1.52 22.52
CA LEU A 335 36.42 1.83 21.08
C LEU A 335 37.22 0.81 20.27
N LYS A 336 38.38 0.41 20.72
CA LYS A 336 39.24 -0.58 20.02
C LYS A 336 38.54 -1.94 19.86
N GLU A 337 37.76 -2.35 20.86
CA GLU A 337 37.09 -3.66 20.87
C GLU A 337 35.73 -3.65 20.14
N VAL A 338 34.97 -2.53 20.18
CA VAL A 338 33.60 -2.47 19.68
C VAL A 338 33.49 -1.75 18.33
N LEU A 339 34.43 -0.86 17.98
CA LEU A 339 34.32 -0.02 16.80
C LEU A 339 34.25 -0.82 15.50
N SER A 340 35.06 -1.87 15.37
CA SER A 340 35.09 -2.71 14.16
C SER A 340 33.70 -3.37 13.89
N PRO A 341 33.15 -4.18 14.80
CA PRO A 341 31.84 -4.78 14.58
C PRO A 341 30.74 -3.73 14.43
N LEU A 342 30.82 -2.60 15.15
CA LEU A 342 29.83 -1.54 15.07
C LEU A 342 29.82 -0.82 13.71
N LEU A 343 30.99 -0.52 13.14
CA LEU A 343 31.11 0.10 11.82
C LEU A 343 30.66 -0.85 10.71
N ILE A 344 30.99 -2.12 10.82
CA ILE A 344 30.62 -3.13 9.84
C ILE A 344 29.11 -3.27 9.81
N GLY A 345 28.47 -3.48 10.97
CA GLY A 345 27.02 -3.57 11.07
C GLY A 345 26.34 -2.28 10.60
N ASN A 346 26.88 -1.09 10.90
CA ASN A 346 26.32 0.15 10.39
C ASN A 346 26.38 0.23 8.85
N ILE A 347 27.52 -0.15 8.24
CA ILE A 347 27.69 -0.09 6.78
C ILE A 347 26.75 -1.08 6.08
N THR A 348 26.60 -2.31 6.60
CA THR A 348 25.67 -3.30 6.05
C THR A 348 24.23 -2.83 6.14
N THR A 349 23.83 -2.28 7.29
CA THR A 349 22.48 -1.76 7.51
C THR A 349 22.19 -0.55 6.62
N VAL A 350 23.11 0.41 6.53
CA VAL A 350 23.01 1.55 5.61
C VAL A 350 22.93 1.07 4.15
N GLY A 351 23.75 0.09 3.76
CA GLY A 351 23.73 -0.50 2.43
C GLY A 351 22.38 -1.14 2.10
N ALA A 352 21.79 -1.87 3.05
CA ALA A 352 20.46 -2.46 2.88
C ALA A 352 19.37 -1.40 2.70
N PHE A 353 19.40 -0.27 3.43
CA PHE A 353 18.47 0.82 3.22
C PHE A 353 18.71 1.57 1.91
N LEU A 354 19.96 1.74 1.48
CA LEU A 354 20.28 2.33 0.18
C LEU A 354 19.82 1.46 -1.00
N ALA A 355 19.63 0.16 -0.82
CA ALA A 355 19.01 -0.72 -1.81
C ALA A 355 17.55 -0.35 -2.14
N LEU A 356 16.89 0.48 -1.31
CA LEU A 356 15.57 1.03 -1.61
C LEU A 356 15.59 2.17 -2.66
N LEU A 357 16.75 2.80 -2.92
CA LEU A 357 16.83 3.97 -3.81
C LEU A 357 16.40 3.71 -5.26
N PRO A 358 16.73 2.56 -5.88
CA PRO A 358 16.31 2.27 -7.25
C PRO A 358 14.84 1.88 -7.39
N ILE A 359 14.13 1.63 -6.28
CA ILE A 359 12.71 1.27 -6.31
C ILE A 359 11.89 2.49 -6.75
N GLN A 360 10.96 2.28 -7.65
CA GLN A 360 10.15 3.35 -8.23
C GLN A 360 9.10 3.93 -7.25
N ALA A 361 8.89 3.33 -6.08
CA ALA A 361 8.01 3.86 -5.03
C ALA A 361 8.70 4.98 -4.25
N THR A 362 8.16 6.20 -4.30
CA THR A 362 8.75 7.41 -3.68
C THR A 362 8.92 7.25 -2.17
N ALA A 363 7.92 6.72 -1.47
CA ALA A 363 7.99 6.51 -0.03
C ALA A 363 9.08 5.50 0.40
N MET A 364 9.34 4.47 -0.42
CA MET A 364 10.43 3.52 -0.14
C MET A 364 11.80 4.17 -0.32
N ARG A 365 11.97 4.95 -1.38
CA ARG A 365 13.20 5.72 -1.63
C ARG A 365 13.46 6.70 -0.49
N ASP A 366 12.45 7.45 -0.07
CA ASP A 366 12.54 8.43 1.01
C ASP A 366 12.88 7.76 2.35
N LEU A 367 12.29 6.59 2.63
CA LEU A 367 12.64 5.78 3.78
C LEU A 367 14.11 5.34 3.74
N GLY A 368 14.60 4.93 2.57
CA GLY A 368 16.00 4.55 2.35
C GLY A 368 16.96 5.71 2.66
N ILE A 369 16.68 6.91 2.13
CA ILE A 369 17.46 8.13 2.39
C ILE A 369 17.44 8.48 3.87
N PHE A 370 16.25 8.51 4.47
CA PHE A 370 16.06 8.85 5.88
C PHE A 370 16.82 7.89 6.80
N ALA A 371 16.63 6.58 6.61
CA ALA A 371 17.24 5.56 7.43
C ALA A 371 18.78 5.58 7.31
N ALA A 372 19.30 5.62 6.09
CA ALA A 372 20.73 5.69 5.85
C ALA A 372 21.37 6.92 6.51
N ALA A 373 20.78 8.10 6.32
CA ALA A 373 21.30 9.34 6.91
C ALA A 373 21.17 9.35 8.45
N MET A 374 20.08 8.84 9.00
CA MET A 374 19.89 8.72 10.45
C MET A 374 20.91 7.79 11.09
N LEU A 375 21.16 6.62 10.50
CA LEU A 375 22.10 5.64 11.03
C LEU A 375 23.55 6.15 10.90
N LEU A 376 23.91 6.77 9.76
CA LEU A 376 25.20 7.41 9.58
C LEU A 376 25.41 8.57 10.58
N GLY A 377 24.40 9.41 10.78
CA GLY A 377 24.45 10.47 11.78
C GLY A 377 24.65 9.93 13.19
N THR A 378 23.92 8.87 13.55
CA THR A 378 24.03 8.26 14.88
C THR A 378 25.43 7.65 15.11
N ILE A 379 25.99 6.93 14.14
CA ILE A 379 27.33 6.34 14.29
C ILE A 379 28.40 7.40 14.33
N LEU A 380 28.29 8.48 13.54
CA LEU A 380 29.20 9.62 13.61
C LEU A 380 29.21 10.26 15.00
N PHE A 381 28.02 10.47 15.59
CA PHE A 381 27.93 10.95 16.96
C PHE A 381 28.59 9.99 17.96
N CYS A 382 28.35 8.70 17.81
CA CYS A 382 28.92 7.65 18.67
C CYS A 382 30.44 7.58 18.60
N VAL A 383 31.03 7.86 17.44
CA VAL A 383 32.51 7.79 17.26
C VAL A 383 33.18 9.10 17.66
N ILE A 384 32.58 10.25 17.33
CA ILE A 384 33.21 11.57 17.50
C ILE A 384 32.90 12.16 18.88
N PHE A 385 31.62 12.26 19.25
CA PHE A 385 31.17 13.01 20.41
C PHE A 385 30.96 12.15 21.65
N LEU A 386 30.35 10.99 21.52
CA LEU A 386 30.01 10.12 22.66
C LEU A 386 31.25 9.73 23.52
N PRO A 387 32.43 9.39 22.97
CA PRO A 387 33.59 8.99 23.77
C PRO A 387 34.07 10.09 24.73
N HIS A 388 33.92 11.37 24.38
CA HIS A 388 34.25 12.52 25.21
C HIS A 388 33.28 12.76 26.35
N MET A 389 32.05 12.22 26.22
CA MET A 389 30.99 12.36 27.18
C MET A 389 30.82 11.15 28.10
N MET A 390 31.45 10.02 27.77
CA MET A 390 31.38 8.79 28.56
C MET A 390 32.13 8.90 29.89
N SER A 391 31.67 8.16 30.92
CA SER A 391 32.30 8.13 32.25
C SER A 391 33.02 6.81 32.48
N ALA A 392 34.18 6.87 33.13
CA ALA A 392 34.97 5.71 33.47
C ALA A 392 34.44 4.89 34.67
N LYS A 393 33.30 5.26 35.26
CA LYS A 393 32.75 4.58 36.43
C LYS A 393 32.12 3.23 36.06
N LYS A 394 32.61 2.15 36.71
CA LYS A 394 32.18 0.76 36.53
C LYS A 394 30.97 0.44 37.44
N THR A 395 29.79 0.76 37.05
CA THR A 395 28.57 0.27 37.73
C THR A 395 27.91 -0.82 36.86
N PRO A 396 27.73 -2.06 37.36
CA PRO A 396 27.13 -3.13 36.57
C PRO A 396 25.71 -2.76 36.13
N LEU A 397 25.29 -3.24 34.96
CA LEU A 397 23.90 -3.20 34.54
C LEU A 397 23.05 -4.05 35.48
N ARG A 398 21.80 -3.65 35.67
CA ARG A 398 20.82 -4.50 36.33
C ARG A 398 20.59 -5.73 35.46
N GLU A 399 20.77 -6.92 35.99
CA GLU A 399 20.48 -8.15 35.25
C GLU A 399 19.00 -8.15 34.90
N ILE A 400 18.71 -8.25 33.60
CA ILE A 400 17.35 -8.51 33.14
C ILE A 400 17.07 -9.97 33.46
N HIS A 401 16.36 -10.19 34.57
CA HIS A 401 15.86 -11.53 34.90
C HIS A 401 14.72 -11.83 33.94
N LEU A 402 15.03 -12.46 32.80
CA LEU A 402 13.98 -13.12 32.04
C LEU A 402 13.22 -14.05 33.01
N PRO A 403 11.88 -14.04 33.00
CA PRO A 403 11.10 -14.96 33.82
C PRO A 403 11.72 -16.34 33.67
N LYS A 404 11.98 -17.04 34.78
CA LYS A 404 12.62 -18.35 34.81
C LYS A 404 11.85 -19.31 33.88
N MET A 405 12.10 -19.20 32.60
CA MET A 405 11.85 -20.32 31.70
C MET A 405 12.64 -21.47 32.28
N SER A 406 11.94 -22.55 32.61
CA SER A 406 12.42 -23.71 33.34
C SER A 406 13.95 -23.83 33.27
N GLY A 407 14.59 -23.82 34.44
CA GLY A 407 16.05 -23.63 34.56
C GLY A 407 16.93 -24.57 33.74
N SER A 408 16.31 -25.55 33.10
CA SER A 408 16.91 -26.49 32.14
C SER A 408 17.20 -25.86 30.79
N PHE A 409 16.32 -24.99 30.24
CA PHE A 409 16.53 -24.39 28.90
C PHE A 409 17.54 -23.23 28.93
N ALA A 410 17.43 -22.35 29.94
CA ALA A 410 18.38 -21.25 30.13
C ALA A 410 19.78 -21.75 30.56
N ASN A 411 19.84 -22.79 31.38
CA ASN A 411 21.08 -23.46 31.73
C ASN A 411 21.63 -24.29 30.56
N GLY A 412 20.80 -24.79 29.67
CA GLY A 412 21.20 -25.47 28.44
C GLY A 412 21.86 -24.55 27.42
N LEU A 413 21.37 -23.33 27.26
CA LEU A 413 22.00 -22.28 26.44
C LEU A 413 23.33 -21.77 27.07
N ARG A 414 23.40 -21.78 28.41
CA ARG A 414 24.61 -21.46 29.19
C ARG A 414 25.58 -22.65 29.29
N SER A 415 25.07 -23.87 29.25
CA SER A 415 25.84 -25.11 29.39
C SER A 415 26.62 -25.41 28.12
N ASN A 416 27.89 -25.69 28.27
CA ASN A 416 28.79 -26.26 27.25
C ASN A 416 28.41 -27.72 26.85
N SER A 417 27.21 -28.19 27.18
CA SER A 417 26.78 -29.56 26.90
C SER A 417 26.58 -29.73 25.38
N ILE A 418 27.49 -30.48 24.79
CA ILE A 418 27.50 -30.86 23.37
C ILE A 418 26.15 -31.46 22.95
N ARG A 419 25.46 -32.21 23.83
CA ARG A 419 24.16 -32.82 23.52
C ARG A 419 23.04 -31.82 23.29
N ILE A 420 22.98 -30.73 24.09
CA ILE A 420 21.95 -29.69 23.93
C ILE A 420 22.16 -28.89 22.64
N GLN A 421 23.41 -28.61 22.29
CA GLN A 421 23.72 -27.90 21.05
C GLN A 421 23.37 -28.74 19.81
N HIS A 422 23.63 -30.07 19.84
CA HIS A 422 23.21 -30.96 18.75
C HIS A 422 21.70 -31.10 18.68
N ALA A 423 20.98 -31.11 19.81
CA ALA A 423 19.53 -31.14 19.83
C ALA A 423 18.91 -29.84 19.25
N LEU A 424 19.49 -28.68 19.58
CA LEU A 424 19.07 -27.40 18.98
C LEU A 424 19.35 -27.34 17.49
N ALA A 425 20.51 -27.84 17.05
CA ALA A 425 20.82 -27.93 15.62
C ALA A 425 19.85 -28.84 14.87
N ALA A 426 19.57 -30.00 15.44
CA ALA A 426 18.60 -30.94 14.87
C ALA A 426 17.19 -30.31 14.79
N LEU A 427 16.79 -29.57 15.83
CA LEU A 427 15.52 -28.83 15.85
C LEU A 427 15.47 -27.78 14.72
N VAL A 428 16.53 -26.97 14.56
CA VAL A 428 16.61 -25.96 13.50
C VAL A 428 16.51 -26.62 12.12
N VAL A 429 17.25 -27.71 11.89
CA VAL A 429 17.20 -28.43 10.60
C VAL A 429 15.81 -29.00 10.36
N LEU A 430 15.20 -29.65 11.36
CA LEU A 430 13.88 -30.26 11.24
C LEU A 430 12.80 -29.21 10.96
N LEU A 431 12.81 -28.09 11.67
CA LEU A 431 11.86 -26.99 11.42
C LEU A 431 12.11 -26.35 10.04
N SER A 432 13.37 -26.18 9.64
CA SER A 432 13.70 -25.63 8.30
C SER A 432 13.21 -26.55 7.18
N LEU A 433 13.33 -27.88 7.34
CA LEU A 433 12.75 -28.84 6.42
C LEU A 433 11.20 -28.77 6.42
N GLY A 434 10.58 -28.67 7.59
CA GLY A 434 9.14 -28.50 7.74
C GLY A 434 8.62 -27.25 7.02
N PHE A 435 9.25 -26.11 7.23
CA PHE A 435 8.91 -24.86 6.50
C PHE A 435 9.18 -24.97 5.01
N GLY A 436 10.25 -25.64 4.59
CA GLY A 436 10.53 -25.92 3.18
C GLY A 436 9.41 -26.76 2.53
N VAL A 437 8.88 -27.76 3.24
CA VAL A 437 7.72 -28.56 2.78
C VAL A 437 6.47 -27.71 2.67
N VAL A 438 6.17 -26.87 3.68
CA VAL A 438 5.01 -25.95 3.66
C VAL A 438 5.07 -25.04 2.43
N LEU A 439 6.21 -24.44 2.15
CA LEU A 439 6.42 -23.56 0.99
C LEU A 439 6.30 -24.32 -0.34
N PHE A 440 6.74 -25.58 -0.38
CA PHE A 440 6.65 -26.40 -1.58
C PHE A 440 5.21 -26.86 -1.87
N VAL A 441 4.47 -27.25 -0.84
CA VAL A 441 3.05 -27.65 -0.97
C VAL A 441 2.19 -26.48 -1.43
N ASN A 442 2.40 -25.30 -0.85
CA ASN A 442 1.60 -24.10 -1.14
C ASN A 442 2.23 -23.20 -2.22
N ARG A 443 3.10 -23.75 -3.06
CA ARG A 443 3.82 -22.97 -4.09
C ARG A 443 2.92 -22.28 -5.12
N ASN A 444 1.69 -22.74 -5.29
CA ASN A 444 0.70 -22.20 -6.23
C ASN A 444 -0.16 -21.09 -5.62
N GLU A 445 -0.09 -20.88 -4.30
CA GLU A 445 -0.78 -19.78 -3.65
C GLU A 445 0.01 -18.47 -3.83
N SER A 446 -0.71 -17.38 -4.08
CA SER A 446 -0.09 -16.06 -4.16
C SER A 446 0.52 -15.69 -2.80
N ARG A 447 1.80 -15.32 -2.82
CA ARG A 447 2.50 -14.79 -1.64
C ARG A 447 2.27 -13.29 -1.45
N PHE A 448 1.69 -12.65 -2.46
CA PHE A 448 1.53 -11.19 -2.53
C PHE A 448 0.06 -10.81 -2.53
N ASP A 449 -0.29 -9.85 -1.70
CA ASP A 449 -1.58 -9.16 -1.72
C ASP A 449 -1.45 -7.89 -2.57
N SER A 450 -2.03 -7.93 -3.76
CA SER A 450 -2.05 -6.82 -4.73
C SER A 450 -3.28 -5.93 -4.59
N ASN A 451 -4.22 -6.29 -3.72
CA ASN A 451 -5.45 -5.53 -3.55
C ASN A 451 -5.21 -4.29 -2.69
N LEU A 452 -5.18 -3.12 -3.33
CA LEU A 452 -5.00 -1.84 -2.65
C LEU A 452 -6.07 -1.52 -1.62
N SER A 453 -7.28 -2.07 -1.78
CA SER A 453 -8.36 -1.85 -0.81
C SER A 453 -8.05 -2.44 0.56
N HIS A 454 -7.22 -3.49 0.63
CA HIS A 454 -6.74 -4.09 1.88
C HIS A 454 -5.73 -3.22 2.63
N LEU A 455 -5.06 -2.31 1.92
CA LEU A 455 -4.11 -1.36 2.51
C LEU A 455 -4.80 -0.11 3.06
N ASN A 456 -5.99 0.21 2.55
CA ASN A 456 -6.75 1.37 2.97
C ASN A 456 -7.44 1.13 4.31
N TYR A 457 -7.37 2.13 5.18
CA TYR A 457 -8.17 2.13 6.40
C TYR A 457 -9.61 2.51 6.06
N MET A 458 -10.51 1.62 6.36
CA MET A 458 -11.97 1.86 6.30
C MET A 458 -12.58 1.36 7.62
N THR A 459 -13.53 2.10 8.15
CA THR A 459 -14.37 1.60 9.24
C THR A 459 -15.21 0.42 8.73
N ALA A 460 -15.72 -0.40 9.65
CA ALA A 460 -16.57 -1.55 9.26
C ALA A 460 -17.80 -1.08 8.46
N GLN A 461 -18.38 0.08 8.83
CA GLN A 461 -19.52 0.66 8.14
C GLN A 461 -19.14 1.11 6.72
N GLN A 462 -18.05 1.88 6.57
CA GLN A 462 -17.57 2.33 5.26
C GLN A 462 -17.24 1.16 4.33
N ARG A 463 -16.65 0.09 4.86
CA ARG A 463 -16.38 -1.11 4.05
C ARG A 463 -17.68 -1.74 3.55
N THR A 464 -18.70 -1.82 4.38
CA THR A 464 -20.02 -2.33 4.00
C THR A 464 -20.67 -1.43 2.96
N ASP A 465 -20.67 -0.12 3.18
CA ASP A 465 -21.21 0.87 2.26
C ASP A 465 -20.45 0.86 0.90
N PHE A 466 -19.12 0.75 0.96
CA PHE A 466 -18.28 0.66 -0.24
C PHE A 466 -18.58 -0.60 -1.05
N MET A 467 -18.62 -1.78 -0.41
CA MET A 467 -18.97 -3.04 -1.08
C MET A 467 -20.39 -3.01 -1.65
N ARG A 468 -21.35 -2.42 -0.92
CA ARG A 468 -22.73 -2.29 -1.38
C ARG A 468 -22.81 -1.34 -2.59
N PHE A 469 -22.15 -0.20 -2.53
CA PHE A 469 -22.10 0.75 -3.63
C PHE A 469 -21.37 0.20 -4.86
N GLU A 470 -20.27 -0.50 -4.67
CA GLU A 470 -19.54 -1.18 -5.73
C GLU A 470 -20.39 -2.29 -6.38
N ALA A 471 -21.12 -3.08 -5.59
CA ALA A 471 -22.06 -4.07 -6.11
C ALA A 471 -23.20 -3.45 -6.89
N LEU A 472 -23.73 -2.30 -6.45
CA LEU A 472 -24.75 -1.54 -7.17
C LEU A 472 -24.16 -0.97 -8.48
N ASN A 473 -22.97 -0.41 -8.46
CA ASN A 473 -22.29 0.10 -9.64
C ASN A 473 -21.93 -1.02 -10.63
N SER A 474 -21.33 -2.12 -10.17
CA SER A 474 -20.96 -3.24 -11.04
C SER A 474 -22.16 -3.89 -11.73
N ALA A 475 -23.34 -3.81 -11.13
CA ALA A 475 -24.60 -4.19 -11.80
C ALA A 475 -25.01 -3.23 -12.92
N THR A 476 -24.52 -1.97 -12.91
CA THR A 476 -24.83 -0.93 -13.91
C THR A 476 -23.80 -0.83 -15.03
N GLU A 477 -22.62 -1.47 -14.89
CA GLU A 477 -21.49 -1.30 -15.80
C GLU A 477 -21.52 -2.33 -16.95
N GLY A 478 -21.75 -1.83 -18.16
CA GLY A 478 -21.52 -2.57 -19.39
C GLY A 478 -20.10 -2.43 -19.90
N HIS A 479 -19.67 -3.37 -20.76
CA HIS A 479 -18.33 -3.49 -21.37
C HIS A 479 -17.76 -2.24 -22.07
N ALA A 480 -18.49 -1.13 -22.10
CA ALA A 480 -18.02 0.12 -22.69
C ALA A 480 -16.86 0.78 -21.90
N GLY A 481 -16.78 0.53 -20.58
CA GLY A 481 -15.70 1.06 -19.73
C GLY A 481 -14.33 0.44 -19.99
N ASP A 482 -14.27 -0.81 -20.45
CA ASP A 482 -13.02 -1.54 -20.68
C ASP A 482 -12.20 -1.01 -21.87
N LEU A 483 -12.84 -0.20 -22.73
CA LEU A 483 -12.22 0.34 -23.95
C LEU A 483 -11.24 1.50 -23.73
N PHE A 484 -11.33 2.18 -22.59
CA PHE A 484 -10.78 3.53 -22.45
C PHE A 484 -9.44 3.60 -21.69
N LEU A 485 -8.99 2.53 -21.08
CA LEU A 485 -7.88 2.55 -20.12
C LEU A 485 -6.68 1.69 -20.47
N ALA A 486 -6.72 0.97 -21.59
CA ALA A 486 -5.56 0.24 -22.04
C ALA A 486 -4.69 1.13 -22.94
N SER A 487 -3.36 1.03 -22.80
CA SER A 487 -2.38 1.50 -23.79
C SER A 487 -2.65 0.96 -25.20
N SER A 488 -3.46 -0.11 -25.28
CA SER A 488 -4.02 -0.73 -26.48
C SER A 488 -5.36 -0.11 -26.96
N ALA A 489 -5.86 0.95 -26.34
CA ALA A 489 -7.16 1.53 -26.70
C ALA A 489 -7.28 1.90 -28.20
N LYS A 490 -6.22 2.46 -28.77
CA LYS A 490 -6.20 2.76 -30.20
C LYS A 490 -6.22 1.52 -31.09
N GLU A 491 -5.55 0.44 -30.68
CA GLU A 491 -5.54 -0.84 -31.39
C GLU A 491 -6.89 -1.52 -31.29
N GLU A 492 -7.51 -1.51 -30.11
CA GLU A 492 -8.85 -2.06 -29.90
C GLU A 492 -9.93 -1.27 -30.65
N LEU A 493 -9.84 0.06 -30.65
CA LEU A 493 -10.69 0.92 -31.48
C LEU A 493 -10.56 0.59 -32.97
N ALA A 494 -9.32 0.44 -33.46
CA ALA A 494 -9.07 0.05 -34.83
C ALA A 494 -9.64 -1.36 -35.15
N ARG A 495 -9.48 -2.31 -34.22
CA ARG A 495 -10.07 -3.66 -34.33
C ARG A 495 -11.59 -3.61 -34.45
N ARG A 496 -12.27 -2.84 -33.60
CA ARG A 496 -13.74 -2.74 -33.61
C ARG A 496 -14.26 -2.05 -34.87
N ILE A 497 -13.59 -1.01 -35.33
CA ILE A 497 -13.91 -0.38 -36.62
C ILE A 497 -13.69 -1.36 -37.79
N ALA A 498 -12.64 -2.18 -37.72
CA ALA A 498 -12.41 -3.22 -38.72
C ALA A 498 -13.50 -4.29 -38.69
N LEU A 499 -13.98 -4.73 -37.52
CA LEU A 499 -15.09 -5.66 -37.38
C LEU A 499 -16.38 -5.07 -38.02
N TRP A 500 -16.70 -3.81 -37.76
CA TRP A 500 -17.81 -3.12 -38.37
C TRP A 500 -17.71 -3.10 -39.89
N ASN A 501 -16.56 -2.72 -40.42
CA ASN A 501 -16.33 -2.66 -41.86
C ASN A 501 -16.41 -4.06 -42.50
N ASN A 502 -15.86 -5.08 -41.83
CA ASN A 502 -15.92 -6.47 -42.29
C ASN A 502 -17.35 -7.02 -42.32
N TRP A 503 -18.16 -6.68 -41.27
CA TRP A 503 -19.54 -7.12 -41.22
C TRP A 503 -20.36 -6.54 -42.38
N TRP A 504 -20.01 -5.33 -42.86
CA TRP A 504 -20.66 -4.70 -44.02
C TRP A 504 -20.15 -5.22 -45.37
N GLN A 505 -19.05 -6.00 -45.42
CA GLN A 505 -18.55 -6.53 -46.68
C GLN A 505 -19.58 -7.47 -47.31
N GLY A 506 -19.89 -7.22 -48.58
CA GLY A 506 -20.87 -8.01 -49.32
C GLY A 506 -22.35 -7.67 -49.04
N LYS A 507 -22.65 -6.69 -48.18
CA LYS A 507 -23.99 -6.21 -47.88
C LYS A 507 -24.22 -4.86 -48.58
N ASP A 508 -25.33 -4.72 -49.29
CA ASP A 508 -25.73 -3.44 -49.89
C ASP A 508 -26.43 -2.54 -48.86
N ARG A 509 -25.70 -1.61 -48.30
CA ARG A 509 -26.24 -0.65 -47.31
C ARG A 509 -27.43 0.15 -47.81
N ASN A 510 -27.39 0.56 -49.09
CA ASN A 510 -28.47 1.36 -49.68
C ASN A 510 -29.74 0.56 -49.82
N GLN A 511 -29.64 -0.70 -50.24
CA GLN A 511 -30.79 -1.60 -50.34
C GLN A 511 -31.37 -1.89 -48.96
N LEU A 512 -30.52 -2.19 -47.96
CA LEU A 512 -31.01 -2.44 -46.59
C LEU A 512 -31.69 -1.23 -45.96
N LEU A 513 -31.19 -0.03 -46.21
CA LEU A 513 -31.85 1.20 -45.76
C LEU A 513 -33.17 1.47 -46.52
N ALA A 514 -33.25 1.12 -47.79
CA ALA A 514 -34.50 1.22 -48.56
C ALA A 514 -35.54 0.24 -48.00
N ASP A 515 -35.16 -0.98 -47.71
CA ASP A 515 -36.02 -1.99 -47.09
C ASP A 515 -36.50 -1.58 -45.70
N PHE A 516 -35.59 -0.97 -44.89
CA PHE A 516 -35.93 -0.43 -43.56
C PHE A 516 -36.94 0.72 -43.67
N ARG A 517 -36.73 1.68 -44.61
CA ARG A 517 -37.65 2.79 -44.83
C ARG A 517 -39.02 2.31 -45.28
N ALA A 518 -39.09 1.31 -46.15
CA ALA A 518 -40.32 0.68 -46.57
C ALA A 518 -41.09 0.07 -45.37
N ALA A 519 -40.36 -0.71 -44.52
CA ALA A 519 -40.95 -1.28 -43.32
C ALA A 519 -41.44 -0.20 -42.33
N ALA A 520 -40.69 0.90 -42.17
CA ALA A 520 -41.09 2.02 -41.33
C ALA A 520 -42.38 2.72 -41.83
N GLN A 521 -42.48 2.87 -43.16
CA GLN A 521 -43.72 3.43 -43.78
C GLN A 521 -44.93 2.49 -43.62
N GLU A 522 -44.72 1.19 -43.76
CA GLU A 522 -45.77 0.18 -43.53
C GLU A 522 -46.32 0.26 -42.07
N GLU A 523 -45.45 0.50 -41.10
CA GLU A 523 -45.85 0.66 -39.68
C GLU A 523 -46.39 2.07 -39.35
N GLY A 524 -46.35 3.00 -40.29
CA GLY A 524 -46.92 4.36 -40.17
C GLY A 524 -45.98 5.37 -39.52
N PHE A 525 -44.70 5.14 -39.54
CA PHE A 525 -43.70 6.13 -39.08
C PHE A 525 -43.44 7.19 -40.16
N ARG A 526 -43.18 8.42 -39.73
CA ARG A 526 -42.75 9.48 -40.65
C ARG A 526 -41.30 9.24 -41.11
N PRO A 527 -40.96 9.65 -42.36
CA PRO A 527 -39.62 9.39 -42.92
C PRO A 527 -38.46 9.97 -42.14
N ASP A 528 -38.69 11.07 -41.40
CA ASP A 528 -37.67 11.81 -40.65
C ASP A 528 -37.36 11.24 -39.24
N VAL A 529 -38.16 10.30 -38.74
CA VAL A 529 -38.04 9.82 -37.37
C VAL A 529 -36.72 9.09 -37.12
N PHE A 530 -36.23 8.33 -38.08
CA PHE A 530 -35.05 7.48 -37.94
C PHE A 530 -33.80 8.03 -38.61
N THR A 531 -33.76 9.34 -38.93
CA THR A 531 -32.58 9.99 -39.51
C THR A 531 -31.29 9.75 -38.71
N PRO A 532 -31.29 9.84 -37.36
CA PRO A 532 -30.07 9.57 -36.59
C PRO A 532 -29.53 8.14 -36.75
N PHE A 533 -30.43 7.14 -36.85
CA PHE A 533 -30.07 5.75 -37.12
C PHE A 533 -29.46 5.59 -38.52
N GLU A 534 -30.08 6.13 -39.54
CA GLU A 534 -29.61 6.08 -40.93
C GLU A 534 -28.23 6.72 -41.09
N GLU A 535 -28.03 7.87 -40.46
CA GLU A 535 -26.71 8.53 -40.41
C GLU A 535 -25.65 7.66 -39.74
N SER A 536 -25.97 6.98 -38.63
CA SER A 536 -25.04 6.08 -37.93
C SER A 536 -24.62 4.90 -38.80
N ILE A 537 -25.52 4.36 -39.64
CA ILE A 537 -25.23 3.24 -40.55
C ILE A 537 -24.35 3.65 -41.73
N THR A 538 -24.56 4.88 -42.23
CA THR A 538 -23.86 5.40 -43.43
C THR A 538 -22.52 6.05 -43.09
N LYS A 539 -22.31 6.44 -41.85
CA LYS A 539 -21.10 7.15 -41.38
C LYS A 539 -19.81 6.31 -41.55
N THR A 540 -18.76 6.98 -41.95
CA THR A 540 -17.39 6.41 -41.90
C THR A 540 -16.78 6.71 -40.52
N TYR A 541 -16.37 5.67 -39.84
CA TYR A 541 -15.79 5.79 -38.49
C TYR A 541 -14.27 5.83 -38.54
N THR A 542 -13.68 6.69 -37.73
CA THR A 542 -12.23 6.85 -37.55
C THR A 542 -11.85 6.60 -36.10
N THR A 543 -10.57 6.34 -35.84
CA THR A 543 -10.06 6.15 -34.48
C THR A 543 -9.88 7.48 -33.71
N ASP A 544 -10.14 8.61 -34.34
CA ASP A 544 -10.03 9.93 -33.72
C ASP A 544 -11.40 10.34 -33.15
N VAL A 545 -11.69 9.84 -31.96
CA VAL A 545 -12.95 10.06 -31.25
C VAL A 545 -12.65 10.73 -29.90
N PRO A 546 -13.29 11.86 -29.55
CA PRO A 546 -13.12 12.50 -28.25
C PRO A 546 -13.90 11.73 -27.16
N LEU A 547 -13.38 10.57 -26.80
CA LEU A 547 -14.01 9.65 -25.86
C LEU A 547 -14.01 10.19 -24.42
N ASP A 548 -13.02 11.00 -24.10
CA ASP A 548 -12.81 11.66 -22.81
C ASP A 548 -13.97 12.57 -22.35
N LYS A 549 -14.73 13.11 -23.30
CA LYS A 549 -15.86 14.02 -22.98
C LYS A 549 -17.18 13.32 -22.63
N CYS A 550 -17.36 12.08 -23.02
CA CYS A 550 -18.66 11.42 -22.97
C CYS A 550 -18.70 10.19 -22.05
N PHE A 551 -17.55 9.56 -21.84
CA PHE A 551 -17.44 8.40 -20.96
C PHE A 551 -16.23 8.60 -20.04
N PRO A 552 -16.46 8.82 -18.76
CA PRO A 552 -15.38 8.70 -17.79
C PRO A 552 -14.83 7.27 -17.89
N GLY A 553 -13.60 7.14 -18.31
CA GLY A 553 -12.93 5.86 -18.42
C GLY A 553 -12.91 5.16 -17.07
N LYS A 554 -12.96 3.86 -17.06
CA LYS A 554 -12.78 3.06 -15.86
C LYS A 554 -11.37 2.50 -15.85
N LEU A 555 -10.69 2.70 -14.72
CA LEU A 555 -9.45 1.98 -14.46
C LEU A 555 -9.82 0.49 -14.37
N ASP A 556 -9.25 -0.36 -15.22
CA ASP A 556 -9.37 -1.81 -15.03
C ASP A 556 -8.58 -2.19 -13.77
N ILE A 557 -9.31 -2.27 -12.66
CA ILE A 557 -8.77 -2.63 -11.35
C ILE A 557 -8.08 -3.98 -11.41
N GLY A 558 -8.55 -4.91 -12.25
CA GLY A 558 -7.94 -6.22 -12.44
C GLY A 558 -6.55 -6.12 -13.07
N THR A 559 -6.39 -5.38 -14.15
CA THR A 559 -5.09 -5.13 -14.80
C THR A 559 -4.16 -4.34 -13.89
N LEU A 560 -4.68 -3.33 -13.19
CA LEU A 560 -3.92 -2.56 -12.21
C LEU A 560 -3.41 -3.47 -11.08
N ASN A 561 -4.27 -4.28 -10.48
CA ASN A 561 -3.89 -5.20 -9.40
C ASN A 561 -2.87 -6.25 -9.89
N SER A 562 -2.99 -6.76 -11.12
CA SER A 562 -2.02 -7.71 -11.66
C SER A 562 -0.65 -7.06 -11.89
N ARG A 563 -0.58 -5.81 -12.34
CA ARG A 563 0.65 -5.04 -12.48
C ARG A 563 1.29 -4.74 -11.12
N ILE A 564 0.49 -4.33 -10.14
CA ILE A 564 0.97 -4.13 -8.76
C ILE A 564 1.55 -5.43 -8.21
N ALA A 565 0.90 -6.57 -8.44
CA ALA A 565 1.40 -7.88 -8.01
C ALA A 565 2.75 -8.22 -8.67
N THR A 566 2.90 -7.96 -9.97
CA THR A 566 4.15 -8.20 -10.69
C THR A 566 5.26 -7.29 -10.17
N ASN A 567 5.03 -5.99 -10.08
CA ASN A 567 6.00 -5.03 -9.55
C ASN A 567 6.38 -5.35 -8.09
N LEU A 568 5.42 -5.79 -7.29
CA LEU A 568 5.65 -6.19 -5.90
C LEU A 568 6.56 -7.42 -5.83
N SER A 569 6.33 -8.42 -6.68
CA SER A 569 7.17 -9.61 -6.80
C SER A 569 8.59 -9.25 -7.23
N ASP A 570 8.74 -8.44 -8.27
CA ASP A 570 10.03 -8.02 -8.80
C ASP A 570 10.83 -7.20 -7.78
N ASN A 571 10.18 -6.28 -7.08
CA ASN A 571 10.79 -5.49 -6.01
C ASN A 571 11.19 -6.36 -4.81
N PHE A 572 10.40 -7.38 -4.46
CA PHE A 572 10.71 -8.32 -3.40
C PHE A 572 11.96 -9.15 -3.73
N ASP A 573 12.01 -9.71 -4.94
CA ASP A 573 13.15 -10.50 -5.40
C ASP A 573 14.41 -9.62 -5.52
N TYR A 574 14.28 -8.40 -6.05
CA TYR A 574 15.35 -7.42 -6.10
C TYR A 574 15.89 -7.10 -4.71
N LEU A 575 15.04 -6.72 -3.76
CA LEU A 575 15.45 -6.39 -2.39
C LEU A 575 16.10 -7.57 -1.70
N GLY A 576 15.50 -8.77 -1.80
CA GLY A 576 16.05 -9.98 -1.23
C GLY A 576 17.45 -10.30 -1.75
N LEU A 577 17.64 -10.19 -3.08
CA LEU A 577 18.91 -10.47 -3.73
C LEU A 577 19.96 -9.39 -3.44
N VAL A 578 19.62 -8.11 -3.66
CA VAL A 578 20.57 -6.99 -3.52
C VAL A 578 20.99 -6.81 -2.06
N CYS A 579 20.04 -6.80 -1.11
CA CYS A 579 20.39 -6.72 0.31
C CYS A 579 21.25 -7.89 0.75
N SER A 580 20.93 -9.14 0.35
CA SER A 580 21.72 -10.31 0.69
C SER A 580 23.13 -10.25 0.10
N LEU A 581 23.27 -9.77 -1.15
CA LEU A 581 24.55 -9.60 -1.82
C LEU A 581 25.42 -8.52 -1.13
N ILE A 582 24.84 -7.36 -0.84
CA ILE A 582 25.51 -6.26 -0.14
C ILE A 582 26.06 -6.78 1.19
N VAL A 583 25.20 -7.39 2.01
CA VAL A 583 25.58 -7.90 3.32
C VAL A 583 26.67 -8.98 3.18
N PHE A 584 26.50 -9.93 2.27
CA PHE A 584 27.49 -11.00 2.07
C PHE A 584 28.86 -10.47 1.64
N VAL A 585 28.91 -9.50 0.72
CA VAL A 585 30.15 -8.85 0.27
C VAL A 585 30.83 -8.13 1.44
N PHE A 586 30.07 -7.35 2.23
CA PHE A 586 30.64 -6.66 3.38
C PHE A 586 31.12 -7.64 4.47
N LEU A 587 30.41 -8.74 4.71
CA LEU A 587 30.89 -9.80 5.61
C LEU A 587 32.20 -10.43 5.13
N CYS A 588 32.36 -10.67 3.82
CA CYS A 588 33.59 -11.16 3.23
C CYS A 588 34.74 -10.17 3.42
N LEU A 589 34.51 -8.90 3.18
CA LEU A 589 35.51 -7.83 3.36
C LEU A 589 35.92 -7.68 4.84
N SER A 590 34.95 -7.74 5.75
CA SER A 590 35.15 -7.60 7.19
C SER A 590 35.94 -8.74 7.78
N PHE A 591 35.50 -9.97 7.61
CA PHE A 591 36.15 -11.13 8.19
C PHE A 591 37.39 -11.57 7.41
N ARG A 592 37.62 -11.04 6.20
CA ARG A 592 38.73 -11.46 5.31
C ARG A 592 38.84 -12.98 5.16
N SER A 593 37.72 -13.67 5.32
CA SER A 593 37.62 -15.13 5.29
C SER A 593 36.22 -15.52 4.80
N LEU A 594 36.15 -16.13 3.62
CA LEU A 594 34.92 -16.63 3.06
C LEU A 594 34.19 -17.59 4.01
N ARG A 595 34.95 -18.43 4.75
CA ARG A 595 34.37 -19.36 5.73
C ARG A 595 33.64 -18.63 6.86
N LEU A 596 34.24 -17.58 7.42
CA LEU A 596 33.61 -16.80 8.50
C LEU A 596 32.42 -15.98 7.95
N ALA A 597 32.54 -15.44 6.75
CA ALA A 597 31.44 -14.75 6.08
C ALA A 597 30.25 -15.68 5.88
N VAL A 598 30.45 -16.91 5.43
CA VAL A 598 29.38 -17.91 5.30
C VAL A 598 28.75 -18.25 6.65
N ILE A 599 29.58 -18.47 7.70
CA ILE A 599 29.08 -18.72 9.06
C ILE A 599 28.22 -17.55 9.58
N ALA A 600 28.61 -16.33 9.27
CA ALA A 600 27.82 -15.13 9.63
C ALA A 600 26.55 -14.99 8.82
N PHE A 601 26.52 -15.38 7.54
CA PHE A 601 25.40 -15.23 6.63
C PHE A 601 24.31 -16.30 6.81
N VAL A 602 24.69 -17.55 7.13
CA VAL A 602 23.75 -18.69 7.27
C VAL A 602 22.57 -18.40 8.21
N PRO A 603 22.73 -17.78 9.39
CA PRO A 603 21.61 -17.46 10.28
C PRO A 603 20.53 -16.63 9.60
N MET A 604 20.92 -15.66 8.77
CA MET A 604 19.99 -14.80 8.03
C MET A 604 19.23 -15.57 6.95
N ALA A 605 19.96 -16.38 6.17
CA ALA A 605 19.34 -17.21 5.12
C ALA A 605 18.33 -18.21 5.71
N VAL A 606 18.65 -18.82 6.85
CA VAL A 606 17.73 -19.72 7.55
C VAL A 606 16.55 -18.95 8.14
N SER A 607 16.78 -17.76 8.70
CA SER A 607 15.69 -16.90 9.19
C SER A 607 14.73 -16.53 8.07
N TRP A 608 15.23 -16.21 6.88
CA TRP A 608 14.40 -15.89 5.72
C TRP A 608 13.47 -17.05 5.36
N LEU A 609 13.99 -18.28 5.29
CA LEU A 609 13.20 -19.48 5.07
C LEU A 609 12.09 -19.65 6.14
N TRP A 610 12.44 -19.41 7.41
CA TRP A 610 11.49 -19.53 8.52
C TRP A 610 10.39 -18.47 8.45
N ILE A 611 10.75 -17.24 8.11
CA ILE A 611 9.78 -16.13 7.95
C ILE A 611 8.76 -16.49 6.88
N LEU A 612 9.23 -16.91 5.70
CA LEU A 612 8.35 -17.30 4.59
C LEU A 612 7.43 -18.45 5.00
N GLY A 613 7.97 -19.48 5.68
CA GLY A 613 7.20 -20.62 6.14
C GLY A 613 6.15 -20.25 7.21
N ILE A 614 6.52 -19.42 8.18
CA ILE A 614 5.60 -18.95 9.23
C ILE A 614 4.49 -18.07 8.61
N MET A 615 4.84 -17.13 7.73
CA MET A 615 3.86 -16.27 7.05
C MET A 615 2.86 -17.09 6.26
N GLN A 616 3.31 -18.09 5.51
CA GLN A 616 2.45 -18.99 4.75
C GLN A 616 1.52 -19.81 5.68
N MET A 617 2.00 -20.28 6.83
CA MET A 617 1.18 -21.02 7.80
C MET A 617 0.10 -20.17 8.47
N ILE A 618 0.36 -18.87 8.67
CA ILE A 618 -0.56 -17.94 9.35
C ILE A 618 -1.48 -17.27 8.31
N GLY A 619 -1.19 -17.40 7.01
CA GLY A 619 -1.95 -16.76 5.93
C GLY A 619 -1.66 -15.26 5.78
N ILE A 620 -0.48 -14.79 6.23
CA ILE A 620 -0.05 -13.40 6.03
C ILE A 620 0.67 -13.31 4.69
N GLN A 621 0.17 -12.44 3.80
CA GLN A 621 0.76 -12.15 2.50
C GLN A 621 1.68 -10.92 2.56
N PHE A 622 2.66 -10.88 1.65
CA PHE A 622 3.44 -9.66 1.42
C PHE A 622 2.60 -8.63 0.69
N ASN A 623 2.76 -7.38 1.08
CA ASN A 623 2.16 -6.23 0.43
C ASN A 623 3.24 -5.15 0.20
N ILE A 624 2.88 -4.09 -0.51
CA ILE A 624 3.80 -3.03 -0.91
C ILE A 624 4.50 -2.33 0.26
N VAL A 625 3.92 -2.34 1.46
CA VAL A 625 4.50 -1.70 2.65
C VAL A 625 5.36 -2.68 3.44
N ASN A 626 4.90 -3.92 3.66
CA ASN A 626 5.62 -4.87 4.50
C ASN A 626 6.82 -5.55 3.79
N ILE A 627 6.96 -5.40 2.47
CA ILE A 627 8.12 -5.85 1.69
C ILE A 627 9.43 -5.24 2.21
N ILE A 628 9.38 -4.09 2.87
CA ILE A 628 10.51 -3.41 3.52
C ILE A 628 11.16 -4.31 4.58
N LEU A 629 10.46 -5.36 5.05
CA LEU A 629 11.04 -6.37 5.93
C LEU A 629 12.43 -6.85 5.45
N ALA A 630 12.63 -7.01 4.15
CA ALA A 630 13.90 -7.48 3.61
C ALA A 630 15.07 -6.58 4.04
N THR A 631 14.90 -5.26 3.99
CA THR A 631 15.93 -4.31 4.40
C THR A 631 16.20 -4.36 5.91
N PHE A 632 15.15 -4.50 6.72
CA PHE A 632 15.30 -4.66 8.17
C PHE A 632 15.99 -5.99 8.53
N LEU A 633 15.61 -7.06 7.86
CA LEU A 633 16.15 -8.40 8.10
C LEU A 633 17.64 -8.45 7.76
N PHE A 634 17.99 -8.06 6.55
CA PHE A 634 19.38 -8.12 6.07
C PHE A 634 20.25 -7.03 6.69
N GLY A 635 19.69 -5.85 7.00
CA GLY A 635 20.43 -4.77 7.62
C GLY A 635 20.70 -4.97 9.11
N GLN A 636 19.73 -5.49 9.88
CA GLN A 636 19.86 -5.64 11.34
C GLN A 636 20.27 -7.05 11.74
N GLY A 637 19.95 -8.06 10.93
CA GLY A 637 20.17 -9.45 11.29
C GLY A 637 21.63 -9.83 11.36
N ASP A 638 22.46 -9.25 10.52
CA ASP A 638 23.90 -9.47 10.51
C ASP A 638 24.61 -8.80 11.69
N ASP A 639 24.13 -7.67 12.22
CA ASP A 639 24.66 -7.01 13.41
C ASP A 639 24.76 -7.99 14.57
N TYR A 640 23.66 -8.67 14.91
CA TYR A 640 23.66 -9.64 16.01
C TYR A 640 24.63 -10.81 15.77
N THR A 641 24.68 -11.28 14.52
CA THR A 641 25.54 -12.37 14.13
C THR A 641 27.04 -11.97 14.19
N ILE A 642 27.37 -10.76 13.74
CA ILE A 642 28.73 -10.19 13.78
C ILE A 642 29.23 -10.11 15.24
N PHE A 643 28.43 -9.53 16.14
CA PHE A 643 28.79 -9.42 17.54
C PHE A 643 28.97 -10.79 18.22
N VAL A 644 28.09 -11.76 17.95
CA VAL A 644 28.20 -13.12 18.49
C VAL A 644 29.45 -13.80 17.96
N LEU A 645 29.74 -13.67 16.67
CA LEU A 645 30.89 -14.31 16.04
C LEU A 645 32.22 -13.67 16.49
N GLU A 646 32.30 -12.33 16.54
CA GLU A 646 33.49 -11.62 17.05
C GLU A 646 33.77 -11.95 18.52
N GLY A 647 32.71 -11.99 19.36
CA GLY A 647 32.85 -12.41 20.75
C GLY A 647 33.41 -13.84 20.89
N ALA A 648 32.89 -14.78 20.07
CA ALA A 648 33.37 -16.16 20.07
C ALA A 648 34.81 -16.29 19.54
N LEU A 649 35.17 -15.53 18.52
CA LEU A 649 36.54 -15.50 17.97
C LEU A 649 37.55 -14.88 18.95
N HIS A 650 37.13 -13.82 19.67
CA HIS A 650 37.98 -13.20 20.70
C HIS A 650 38.28 -14.18 21.85
N GLU A 651 37.25 -14.87 22.36
CA GLU A 651 37.42 -15.91 23.38
C GLU A 651 38.38 -17.03 22.92
N GLN A 652 38.31 -17.44 21.64
CA GLN A 652 39.21 -18.43 21.09
C GLN A 652 40.69 -17.95 20.99
N ARG A 653 40.88 -16.64 20.75
CA ARG A 653 42.22 -16.04 20.58
C ARG A 653 42.90 -15.66 21.89
N THR A 654 42.13 -15.11 22.83
CA THR A 654 42.67 -14.52 24.06
C THR A 654 42.41 -15.36 25.32
N GLY A 655 41.42 -16.24 25.30
CA GLY A 655 40.93 -16.96 26.46
C GLY A 655 40.05 -16.12 27.41
N GLU A 656 39.87 -14.81 27.12
CA GLU A 656 39.05 -13.93 27.95
C GLU A 656 37.59 -14.02 27.56
N PRO A 657 36.63 -14.07 28.54
CA PRO A 657 35.18 -14.20 28.25
C PRO A 657 34.60 -12.89 27.74
N MET A 658 34.47 -12.71 26.43
CA MET A 658 33.87 -11.55 25.78
C MET A 658 32.46 -11.81 25.27
N LEU A 659 32.15 -13.04 24.88
CA LEU A 659 30.86 -13.45 24.38
C LEU A 659 29.67 -13.16 25.35
N PRO A 660 29.78 -13.39 26.69
CA PRO A 660 28.73 -13.06 27.64
C PRO A 660 28.38 -11.55 27.68
N GLN A 661 29.40 -10.69 27.48
CA GLN A 661 29.26 -9.23 27.47
C GLN A 661 28.47 -8.77 26.22
N PHE A 662 28.81 -9.28 25.05
CA PHE A 662 28.06 -9.01 23.83
C PHE A 662 26.63 -9.57 23.87
N ARG A 663 26.45 -10.76 24.44
CA ARG A 663 25.11 -11.35 24.62
C ARG A 663 24.18 -10.46 25.44
N GLN A 664 24.67 -9.77 26.44
CA GLN A 664 23.84 -8.86 27.25
C GLN A 664 23.40 -7.63 26.42
N SER A 665 24.32 -7.03 25.66
CA SER A 665 23.98 -5.89 24.80
C SER A 665 23.07 -6.29 23.65
N ILE A 666 23.26 -7.47 23.05
CA ILE A 666 22.39 -8.03 21.99
C ILE A 666 20.98 -8.27 22.55
N LEU A 667 20.85 -8.87 23.75
CA LEU A 667 19.54 -9.11 24.35
C LEU A 667 18.77 -7.80 24.58
N LEU A 668 19.46 -6.79 25.13
CA LEU A 668 18.84 -5.49 25.35
C LEU A 668 18.45 -4.80 24.03
N SER A 669 19.32 -4.86 23.04
CA SER A 669 19.08 -4.39 21.69
C SER A 669 17.88 -5.09 21.04
N ALA A 670 17.84 -6.42 21.12
CA ALA A 670 16.72 -7.21 20.59
C ALA A 670 15.39 -6.86 21.27
N LEU A 671 15.38 -6.66 22.59
CA LEU A 671 14.18 -6.23 23.31
C LEU A 671 13.70 -4.84 22.87
N ILE A 672 14.63 -3.90 22.65
CA ILE A 672 14.29 -2.57 22.12
C ILE A 672 13.64 -2.70 20.75
N MET A 673 14.22 -3.51 19.86
CA MET A 673 13.65 -3.76 18.54
C MET A 673 12.28 -4.42 18.59
N LEU A 674 12.12 -5.46 19.40
CA LEU A 674 10.82 -6.12 19.56
C LEU A 674 9.75 -5.20 20.16
N ILE A 675 10.13 -4.25 21.02
CA ILE A 675 9.23 -3.22 21.55
C ILE A 675 8.80 -2.28 20.44
N THR A 676 9.73 -1.73 19.64
CA THR A 676 9.40 -0.78 18.57
C THR A 676 8.51 -1.41 17.50
N LEU A 677 8.81 -2.66 17.13
CA LEU A 677 8.00 -3.43 16.19
C LEU A 677 6.64 -3.81 16.77
N GLY A 678 6.61 -4.18 18.06
CA GLY A 678 5.39 -4.50 18.78
C GLY A 678 4.42 -3.32 18.90
N VAL A 679 4.94 -2.10 18.97
CA VAL A 679 4.10 -0.89 18.96
C VAL A 679 3.37 -0.72 17.63
N LEU A 680 3.98 -1.08 16.49
CA LEU A 680 3.30 -1.03 15.18
C LEU A 680 2.10 -1.99 15.10
N LEU A 681 2.08 -3.10 15.87
CA LEU A 681 0.90 -3.97 15.96
C LEU A 681 -0.32 -3.26 16.58
N MET A 682 -0.12 -2.19 17.33
CA MET A 682 -1.20 -1.41 17.91
C MET A 682 -1.80 -0.42 16.91
N ALA A 683 -1.16 -0.21 15.77
CA ALA A 683 -1.68 0.62 14.70
C ALA A 683 -2.98 0.03 14.15
N ARG A 684 -3.97 0.87 13.92
CA ARG A 684 -5.24 0.47 13.29
C ARG A 684 -5.17 0.58 11.77
N HIS A 685 -4.19 1.31 11.24
CA HIS A 685 -3.97 1.37 9.80
C HIS A 685 -3.41 0.02 9.32
N PRO A 686 -4.07 -0.66 8.33
CA PRO A 686 -3.71 -2.01 7.92
C PRO A 686 -2.25 -2.16 7.47
N ALA A 687 -1.74 -1.18 6.71
CA ALA A 687 -0.37 -1.20 6.21
C ALA A 687 0.67 -1.17 7.35
N MET A 688 0.48 -0.30 8.36
CA MET A 688 1.40 -0.21 9.51
C MET A 688 1.29 -1.45 10.41
N HIS A 689 0.08 -1.96 10.63
CA HIS A 689 -0.15 -3.19 11.37
C HIS A 689 0.53 -4.40 10.70
N SER A 690 0.34 -4.55 9.38
CA SER A 690 0.95 -5.60 8.58
C SER A 690 2.48 -5.54 8.63
N LEU A 691 3.07 -4.33 8.47
CA LEU A 691 4.51 -4.15 8.61
C LEU A 691 4.99 -4.57 10.00
N GLY A 692 4.29 -4.14 11.06
CA GLY A 692 4.61 -4.53 12.44
C GLY A 692 4.58 -6.05 12.66
N ALA A 693 3.54 -6.73 12.15
CA ALA A 693 3.38 -8.17 12.28
C ALA A 693 4.51 -8.93 11.58
N VAL A 694 4.76 -8.63 10.31
CA VAL A 694 5.75 -9.32 9.49
C VAL A 694 7.18 -9.08 10.00
N THR A 695 7.50 -7.83 10.38
CA THR A 695 8.83 -7.49 10.90
C THR A 695 9.06 -8.05 12.31
N LEU A 696 8.04 -8.13 13.16
CA LEU A 696 8.15 -8.75 14.47
C LEU A 696 8.45 -10.26 14.37
N ILE A 697 7.76 -10.98 13.48
CA ILE A 697 8.05 -12.38 13.16
C ILE A 697 9.49 -12.51 12.65
N GLY A 698 9.85 -11.65 11.69
CA GLY A 698 11.18 -11.66 11.07
C GLY A 698 12.30 -11.47 12.09
N MET A 699 12.22 -10.42 12.90
CA MET A 699 13.23 -10.12 13.91
C MET A 699 13.30 -11.17 15.00
N SER A 700 12.17 -11.78 15.37
CA SER A 700 12.19 -12.90 16.34
C SER A 700 12.96 -14.11 15.79
N CYS A 701 12.77 -14.46 14.51
CA CYS A 701 13.53 -15.51 13.84
C CYS A 701 15.03 -15.18 13.79
N VAL A 702 15.37 -13.95 13.41
CA VAL A 702 16.77 -13.49 13.29
C VAL A 702 17.50 -13.54 14.64
N VAL A 703 16.88 -12.97 15.68
CA VAL A 703 17.48 -12.99 17.04
C VAL A 703 17.72 -14.41 17.50
N PHE A 704 16.75 -15.30 17.28
CA PHE A 704 16.90 -16.72 17.63
C PHE A 704 18.04 -17.39 16.85
N MET A 705 18.10 -17.20 15.54
CA MET A 705 19.11 -17.81 14.68
C MET A 705 20.51 -17.25 14.95
N ALA A 706 20.64 -15.93 15.14
CA ALA A 706 21.91 -15.29 15.49
C ALA A 706 22.45 -15.77 16.84
N TRP A 707 21.59 -16.16 17.76
CA TRP A 707 21.99 -16.70 19.05
C TRP A 707 22.45 -18.16 18.99
N VAL A 708 21.81 -18.98 18.14
CA VAL A 708 22.00 -20.44 18.11
C VAL A 708 23.06 -20.86 17.11
N LEU A 709 23.00 -20.39 15.85
CA LEU A 709 23.78 -20.95 14.75
C LEU A 709 25.28 -20.58 14.74
N PRO A 710 25.70 -19.30 14.93
CA PRO A 710 27.09 -18.93 14.76
C PRO A 710 28.09 -19.69 15.70
N PRO A 711 27.79 -19.80 17.02
CA PRO A 711 28.69 -20.56 17.92
C PRO A 711 28.76 -22.04 17.57
N LEU A 712 27.64 -22.61 17.09
CA LEU A 712 27.56 -24.02 16.70
C LEU A 712 28.33 -24.28 15.41
N LEU A 713 28.15 -23.48 14.37
CA LEU A 713 28.87 -23.60 13.11
C LEU A 713 30.38 -23.39 13.27
N LEU A 714 30.78 -22.43 14.12
CA LEU A 714 32.20 -22.19 14.41
C LEU A 714 32.85 -23.41 15.04
N ARG A 715 32.20 -24.09 15.99
CA ARG A 715 32.74 -25.32 16.63
C ARG A 715 32.84 -26.49 15.66
N ILE A 716 31.79 -26.77 14.87
CA ILE A 716 31.79 -27.86 13.89
C ILE A 716 32.99 -27.70 12.94
N THR A 717 33.24 -26.49 12.50
CA THR A 717 34.28 -26.18 11.53
C THR A 717 35.69 -26.17 12.14
N THR A 718 35.86 -25.94 13.46
CA THR A 718 37.16 -26.03 14.16
C THR A 718 37.51 -27.47 14.52
N THR A 719 36.54 -28.29 14.93
CA THR A 719 36.76 -29.71 15.27
C THR A 719 37.22 -30.51 14.06
N ASN A 720 36.74 -30.21 12.86
CA ASN A 720 37.20 -30.84 11.62
C ASN A 720 38.65 -30.50 11.23
N LYS A 721 39.14 -29.29 11.58
CA LYS A 721 40.53 -28.91 11.34
C LYS A 721 41.52 -29.74 12.20
N HIS A 722 41.18 -30.03 13.46
CA HIS A 722 41.99 -30.86 14.35
C HIS A 722 41.93 -32.36 13.97
N LYS A 723 40.86 -32.83 13.34
CA LYS A 723 40.80 -34.20 12.80
C LYS A 723 41.67 -34.37 11.54
N ASN A 724 41.65 -33.38 10.64
CA ASN A 724 42.45 -33.44 9.39
C ASN A 724 43.97 -33.15 9.59
N GLN A 725 44.38 -32.61 10.75
CA GLN A 725 45.77 -32.45 11.11
C GLN A 725 46.34 -33.70 11.85
N LYS A 726 45.50 -34.68 12.20
CA LYS A 726 45.88 -35.94 12.86
C LYS A 726 45.87 -37.16 11.92
N ILE A 727 45.53 -36.95 10.63
CA ILE A 727 45.69 -37.88 9.54
C ILE A 727 46.87 -37.38 8.67
#